data_c9fa8eda2c43315c9e77f89869f7e193
#
_entry.id   c9fa8eda2c43315c9e77f89869f7e193
#
_cell.length_a   1.000
_cell.length_b   1.000
_cell.length_c   1.000
_cell.angle_alpha   90.00
_cell.angle_beta   90.00
_cell.angle_gamma   90.00
#
_symmetry.space_group_name_H-M   'P 1'
#
loop_
_entity.id
_entity.type
_entity.pdbx_description
1 polymer ?
#
loop_
_entity_poly.entity_id
_entity_poly.type
_entity_poly.pdbx_seq_one_letter_code
_entity_poly.pdbx_strand_id
1 'polypeptide(L)'
;MGDFHQSNRVIKEKYRRELFDHVTKQVPPEKFYAIKTTDPQEFYLSFKNCVVPIINTEIQRIKKNLTHTSDSHLLLLKISTLVDTIIQAALEASIWFHNRTLQKQLPKENIPIAIIARGGYGREEIYFQSNIDVQIISSKDQTEDTTQIVRHLEYLFVHQNIFETSTNTSYTSLNSLERDLDGGKIADLCSLLEGRLVAGNPDTYSQALNIVKKISTLQKDNLITYCQEHKNYYDVSNTVFQQEPNVKEELSRLYWALVLARLQYDLKNTNQFELLDELLKKDLISSPAFKNIQSSFAFLSKVRLFLHCHQKGSYRDMMSYEVRGKIAQSMGYTVKEFFHKYFYEAAYPLKKYSRNIFWESTKSDTRKVRNLSKNFALNSQHQIILDKDPSILFSQNPIRIFKIFAWISEKNYYLSYPIVRSIEDHVDQMCPIFINKDSQKEVKLCFKRIINGKYFSKSLRLLHEFGLLSNFYIPEFKNICGLLQDIYVHHFPTDIHVLSALDILNELDVDENADPFLRSLYLSIRDKTTLKLSVLLHDIGKGIRSPGQNEEILGAQLVPAILENLGYAKDSRRVKDVSFLVEKHLMMHDLLLLDPEEDETYDMIWDLVNNDIERLKMLLLLTYADRGGTKMKMSLSQIDQLKIFYQHTLYHKKRQAVPGPIKADFLKMVRLPRDMQSHLEIYSEFCRSNEAFTCEILFKPAKNSELIICSKDRPNLLYSFSAILAFNKLNIVEANIHTLRDHVFDVFKIVNSTGAPIDYSDIFTLQNQIKGNLKRVYVDQEPLSQIFKNQSFSISQEKAKAKEIKLKVKLIGRSIKVETHDLHGTSMILT
;
A
#
# COMPACT_ATOMS: atom_id res chain seq x y z
N MET A 1 -19.92 -21.57 27.19
CA MET A 1 -19.47 -21.23 25.85
C MET A 1 -19.69 -22.38 24.85
N GLY A 2 -19.56 -23.64 25.25
CA GLY A 2 -19.96 -24.76 24.39
C GLY A 2 -21.43 -24.73 23.95
N ASP A 3 -22.32 -24.09 24.73
CA ASP A 3 -23.74 -24.01 24.46
C ASP A 3 -24.12 -23.19 23.22
N PHE A 4 -23.35 -22.15 22.84
CA PHE A 4 -23.68 -21.27 21.71
C PHE A 4 -23.52 -21.96 20.36
N HIS A 5 -22.40 -22.67 20.16
CA HIS A 5 -22.16 -23.41 18.90
C HIS A 5 -23.05 -24.65 18.81
N GLN A 6 -23.31 -25.32 19.96
CA GLN A 6 -24.23 -26.43 20.03
C GLN A 6 -25.66 -25.98 19.72
N SER A 7 -26.07 -24.82 20.22
CA SER A 7 -27.33 -24.16 19.89
C SER A 7 -27.45 -23.83 18.39
N ASN A 8 -26.42 -23.25 17.76
CA ASN A 8 -26.42 -22.95 16.33
C ASN A 8 -26.47 -24.20 15.47
N ARG A 9 -25.82 -25.31 15.86
CA ARG A 9 -25.94 -26.60 15.17
C ARG A 9 -27.35 -27.15 15.25
N VAL A 10 -27.97 -27.10 16.39
CA VAL A 10 -29.38 -27.56 16.56
C VAL A 10 -30.35 -26.73 15.69
N ILE A 11 -30.15 -25.40 15.69
CA ILE A 11 -30.98 -24.49 14.86
C ILE A 11 -30.74 -24.77 13.37
N LYS A 12 -29.48 -25.01 12.94
CA LYS A 12 -29.12 -25.37 11.59
C LYS A 12 -29.81 -26.69 11.15
N GLU A 13 -29.74 -27.72 11.98
CA GLU A 13 -30.34 -29.03 11.64
C GLU A 13 -31.85 -28.94 11.56
N LYS A 14 -32.50 -28.15 12.44
CA LYS A 14 -33.93 -27.88 12.34
C LYS A 14 -34.27 -27.15 11.02
N TYR A 15 -33.52 -26.09 10.68
CA TYR A 15 -33.71 -25.33 9.44
C TYR A 15 -33.48 -26.21 8.22
N ARG A 16 -32.44 -27.07 8.25
CA ARG A 16 -32.16 -28.03 7.18
C ARG A 16 -33.32 -28.98 6.93
N ARG A 17 -33.92 -29.52 7.97
CA ARG A 17 -35.09 -30.44 7.83
C ARG A 17 -36.28 -29.69 7.23
N GLU A 18 -36.64 -28.56 7.77
CA GLU A 18 -37.75 -27.72 7.30
C GLU A 18 -37.55 -27.33 5.82
N LEU A 19 -36.34 -26.96 5.44
CA LEU A 19 -35.98 -26.53 4.08
C LEU A 19 -36.00 -27.75 3.12
N PHE A 20 -35.44 -28.87 3.54
CA PHE A 20 -35.44 -30.11 2.73
C PHE A 20 -36.84 -30.57 2.47
N ASP A 21 -37.73 -30.61 3.48
CA ASP A 21 -39.12 -30.95 3.34
C ASP A 21 -39.86 -29.96 2.42
N HIS A 22 -39.52 -28.69 2.46
CA HIS A 22 -40.09 -27.66 1.57
C HIS A 22 -39.64 -27.86 0.13
N VAL A 23 -38.37 -28.08 -0.11
CA VAL A 23 -37.78 -28.28 -1.45
C VAL A 23 -38.33 -29.59 -2.05
N THR A 24 -38.33 -30.70 -1.30
CA THR A 24 -38.85 -31.97 -1.78
C THR A 24 -40.35 -31.94 -2.13
N LYS A 25 -41.15 -31.16 -1.40
CA LYS A 25 -42.57 -30.94 -1.75
C LYS A 25 -42.76 -30.06 -3.00
N GLN A 26 -41.89 -29.11 -3.23
CA GLN A 26 -41.96 -28.19 -4.38
C GLN A 26 -41.31 -28.77 -5.64
N VAL A 27 -40.31 -29.61 -5.47
CA VAL A 27 -39.51 -30.26 -6.54
C VAL A 27 -39.61 -31.81 -6.39
N PRO A 28 -40.81 -32.40 -6.24
CA PRO A 28 -40.89 -33.86 -6.15
C PRO A 28 -40.52 -34.46 -7.50
N PRO A 29 -39.81 -35.58 -7.50
CA PRO A 29 -39.52 -36.34 -8.73
C PRO A 29 -40.76 -36.53 -9.59
N GLU A 30 -41.91 -36.72 -8.97
CA GLU A 30 -43.23 -36.90 -9.62
C GLU A 30 -43.67 -35.70 -10.48
N LYS A 31 -43.28 -34.46 -10.15
CA LYS A 31 -43.53 -33.30 -11.02
C LYS A 31 -42.74 -33.38 -12.32
N PHE A 32 -41.59 -34.04 -12.29
CA PHE A 32 -40.80 -34.33 -13.49
C PHE A 32 -41.36 -35.55 -14.24
N TYR A 33 -42.13 -36.41 -13.59
CA TYR A 33 -42.88 -37.47 -14.27
C TYR A 33 -43.93 -36.96 -15.30
N ALA A 34 -44.47 -35.75 -15.06
CA ALA A 34 -45.36 -35.10 -15.97
C ALA A 34 -44.66 -34.53 -17.23
N ILE A 35 -43.35 -34.33 -17.21
CA ILE A 35 -42.55 -33.94 -18.35
C ILE A 35 -42.37 -35.15 -19.22
N LYS A 36 -43.18 -35.27 -20.31
CA LYS A 36 -43.12 -36.42 -21.26
C LYS A 36 -41.87 -36.42 -22.15
N THR A 37 -41.01 -35.43 -22.00
CA THR A 37 -39.88 -35.22 -22.87
C THR A 37 -38.62 -35.96 -22.40
N THR A 38 -37.83 -36.42 -23.36
CA THR A 38 -36.43 -36.82 -23.19
C THR A 38 -35.47 -35.70 -23.59
N ASP A 39 -35.99 -34.48 -23.84
CA ASP A 39 -35.18 -33.33 -24.20
C ASP A 39 -34.50 -32.76 -22.94
N PRO A 40 -33.16 -32.73 -22.90
CA PRO A 40 -32.43 -32.16 -21.78
C PRO A 40 -32.74 -30.70 -21.52
N GLN A 41 -33.00 -29.89 -22.57
CA GLN A 41 -33.25 -28.45 -22.41
C GLN A 41 -34.54 -28.16 -21.66
N GLU A 42 -35.61 -28.91 -21.98
CA GLU A 42 -36.86 -28.78 -21.27
C GLU A 42 -36.74 -29.20 -19.79
N PHE A 43 -36.00 -30.28 -19.54
CA PHE A 43 -35.69 -30.70 -18.17
C PHE A 43 -34.97 -29.63 -17.37
N TYR A 44 -33.90 -29.05 -17.91
CA TYR A 44 -33.12 -28.02 -17.20
C TYR A 44 -33.94 -26.76 -16.91
N LEU A 45 -34.74 -26.33 -17.90
CA LEU A 45 -35.63 -25.17 -17.72
C LEU A 45 -36.69 -25.43 -16.66
N SER A 46 -37.30 -26.63 -16.67
CA SER A 46 -38.29 -27.05 -15.68
C SER A 46 -37.72 -27.10 -14.27
N PHE A 47 -36.50 -27.66 -14.10
CA PHE A 47 -35.83 -27.66 -12.81
C PHE A 47 -35.56 -26.22 -12.32
N LYS A 48 -35.00 -25.38 -13.18
CA LYS A 48 -34.72 -23.95 -12.86
C LYS A 48 -35.99 -23.23 -12.40
N ASN A 49 -37.12 -23.41 -13.15
CA ASN A 49 -38.38 -22.75 -12.80
C ASN A 49 -38.94 -23.21 -11.45
N CYS A 50 -38.60 -24.40 -10.99
CA CYS A 50 -38.99 -24.89 -9.68
C CYS A 50 -38.11 -24.35 -8.57
N VAL A 51 -36.75 -24.32 -8.75
CA VAL A 51 -35.83 -24.01 -7.64
C VAL A 51 -35.56 -22.53 -7.46
N VAL A 52 -35.50 -21.71 -8.52
CA VAL A 52 -35.19 -20.30 -8.44
C VAL A 52 -36.20 -19.53 -7.57
N PRO A 53 -37.52 -19.74 -7.64
CA PRO A 53 -38.46 -19.11 -6.73
C PRO A 53 -38.19 -19.42 -5.25
N ILE A 54 -37.82 -20.69 -4.95
CA ILE A 54 -37.48 -21.13 -3.59
C ILE A 54 -36.23 -20.39 -3.09
N ILE A 55 -35.16 -20.35 -3.89
CA ILE A 55 -33.92 -19.66 -3.59
C ILE A 55 -34.22 -18.19 -3.28
N ASN A 56 -34.95 -17.51 -4.15
CA ASN A 56 -35.28 -16.09 -4.01
C ASN A 56 -36.11 -15.83 -2.74
N THR A 57 -37.10 -16.68 -2.46
CA THR A 57 -37.93 -16.54 -1.26
C THR A 57 -37.10 -16.67 0.02
N GLU A 58 -36.25 -17.71 0.10
CA GLU A 58 -35.40 -17.93 1.28
C GLU A 58 -34.31 -16.85 1.44
N ILE A 59 -33.70 -16.43 0.35
CA ILE A 59 -32.73 -15.31 0.38
C ILE A 59 -33.40 -14.02 0.88
N GLN A 60 -34.60 -13.71 0.43
CA GLN A 60 -35.37 -12.55 0.93
C GLN A 60 -35.72 -12.68 2.41
N ARG A 61 -36.09 -13.90 2.85
CA ARG A 61 -36.34 -14.20 4.28
C ARG A 61 -35.08 -13.99 5.12
N ILE A 62 -33.92 -14.45 4.65
CA ILE A 62 -32.65 -14.25 5.34
C ILE A 62 -32.27 -12.76 5.36
N LYS A 63 -32.47 -12.02 4.25
CA LYS A 63 -32.19 -10.56 4.19
C LYS A 63 -33.07 -9.77 5.17
N LYS A 64 -34.35 -10.10 5.32
CA LYS A 64 -35.22 -9.47 6.32
C LYS A 64 -34.72 -9.67 7.75
N ASN A 65 -34.12 -10.81 8.03
CA ASN A 65 -33.57 -11.11 9.35
C ASN A 65 -32.20 -10.47 9.62
N LEU A 66 -31.52 -9.92 8.61
CA LEU A 66 -30.18 -9.36 8.71
C LEU A 66 -30.13 -8.15 9.69
N THR A 67 -31.17 -7.32 9.74
CA THR A 67 -31.25 -6.18 10.65
C THR A 67 -31.54 -6.58 12.10
N HIS A 68 -32.27 -7.69 12.31
CA HIS A 68 -32.77 -8.10 13.61
C HIS A 68 -31.88 -9.08 14.35
N THR A 69 -30.96 -9.75 13.66
CA THR A 69 -30.03 -10.72 14.29
C THR A 69 -28.66 -10.14 14.50
N SER A 70 -28.10 -10.40 15.69
CA SER A 70 -26.67 -10.15 15.96
C SER A 70 -25.78 -11.29 15.48
N ASP A 71 -26.33 -12.47 15.23
CA ASP A 71 -25.61 -13.68 14.87
C ASP A 71 -25.49 -13.84 13.36
N SER A 72 -24.43 -13.25 12.79
CA SER A 72 -24.12 -13.40 11.36
C SER A 72 -23.66 -14.82 10.99
N HIS A 73 -23.08 -15.57 11.93
CA HIS A 73 -22.67 -16.95 11.69
C HIS A 73 -23.89 -17.84 11.36
N LEU A 74 -24.98 -17.71 12.12
CA LEU A 74 -26.22 -18.41 11.86
C LEU A 74 -26.78 -18.06 10.46
N LEU A 75 -26.64 -16.80 10.01
CA LEU A 75 -27.07 -16.42 8.66
C LEU A 75 -26.25 -17.11 7.57
N LEU A 76 -24.92 -17.18 7.74
CA LEU A 76 -24.03 -17.88 6.79
C LEU A 76 -24.35 -19.38 6.75
N LEU A 77 -24.62 -20.01 7.91
CA LEU A 77 -25.04 -21.40 7.98
C LEU A 77 -26.36 -21.64 7.22
N LYS A 78 -27.33 -20.72 7.34
CA LYS A 78 -28.60 -20.82 6.61
C LYS A 78 -28.41 -20.68 5.09
N ILE A 79 -27.59 -19.75 4.63
CA ILE A 79 -27.28 -19.59 3.21
C ILE A 79 -26.59 -20.85 2.68
N SER A 80 -25.60 -21.37 3.39
CA SER A 80 -24.88 -22.58 3.00
C SER A 80 -25.81 -23.80 2.96
N THR A 81 -26.73 -23.93 3.94
CA THR A 81 -27.72 -25.00 3.99
C THR A 81 -28.71 -24.94 2.80
N LEU A 82 -29.10 -23.70 2.40
CA LEU A 82 -29.94 -23.51 1.21
C LEU A 82 -29.24 -24.04 -0.05
N VAL A 83 -27.96 -23.66 -0.23
CA VAL A 83 -27.16 -24.14 -1.37
C VAL A 83 -26.98 -25.64 -1.32
N ASP A 84 -26.68 -26.24 -0.17
CA ASP A 84 -26.58 -27.70 0.02
C ASP A 84 -27.87 -28.42 -0.45
N THR A 85 -29.02 -27.90 0.01
CA THR A 85 -30.32 -28.53 -0.31
C THR A 85 -30.62 -28.48 -1.80
N ILE A 86 -30.33 -27.37 -2.47
CA ILE A 86 -30.52 -27.21 -3.91
C ILE A 86 -29.58 -28.13 -4.71
N ILE A 87 -28.30 -28.25 -4.28
CA ILE A 87 -27.32 -29.16 -4.92
C ILE A 87 -27.77 -30.63 -4.75
N GLN A 88 -28.28 -31.01 -3.59
CA GLN A 88 -28.84 -32.33 -3.35
C GLN A 88 -30.04 -32.62 -4.30
N ALA A 89 -30.97 -31.65 -4.38
CA ALA A 89 -32.10 -31.77 -5.29
C ALA A 89 -31.68 -31.86 -6.78
N ALA A 90 -30.63 -31.10 -7.17
CA ALA A 90 -30.10 -31.15 -8.54
C ALA A 90 -29.48 -32.50 -8.87
N LEU A 91 -28.75 -33.11 -7.92
CA LEU A 91 -28.21 -34.45 -8.09
C LEU A 91 -29.35 -35.48 -8.27
N GLU A 92 -30.35 -35.47 -7.40
CA GLU A 92 -31.49 -36.35 -7.47
C GLU A 92 -32.24 -36.22 -8.80
N ALA A 93 -32.51 -35.00 -9.22
CA ALA A 93 -33.17 -34.72 -10.50
C ALA A 93 -32.34 -35.20 -11.70
N SER A 94 -31.00 -34.99 -11.65
CA SER A 94 -30.09 -35.44 -12.73
C SER A 94 -30.04 -36.96 -12.86
N ILE A 95 -30.03 -37.69 -11.73
CA ILE A 95 -30.08 -39.15 -11.69
C ILE A 95 -31.42 -39.64 -12.25
N TRP A 96 -32.51 -39.02 -11.79
CA TRP A 96 -33.84 -39.38 -12.27
C TRP A 96 -33.97 -39.15 -13.79
N PHE A 97 -33.53 -38.03 -14.32
CA PHE A 97 -33.58 -37.73 -15.76
C PHE A 97 -32.74 -38.72 -16.59
N HIS A 98 -31.52 -39.02 -16.10
CA HIS A 98 -30.64 -40.00 -16.72
C HIS A 98 -31.30 -41.41 -16.81
N ASN A 99 -31.84 -41.91 -15.68
CA ASN A 99 -32.52 -43.20 -15.62
C ASN A 99 -33.69 -43.28 -16.59
N ARG A 100 -34.48 -42.23 -16.69
CA ARG A 100 -35.63 -42.14 -17.59
C ARG A 100 -35.19 -42.11 -19.05
N THR A 101 -34.21 -41.33 -19.41
CA THR A 101 -33.73 -41.18 -20.79
C THR A 101 -33.17 -42.50 -21.33
N LEU A 102 -32.47 -43.26 -20.50
CA LEU A 102 -31.82 -44.52 -20.89
C LEU A 102 -32.59 -45.78 -20.49
N GLN A 103 -33.80 -45.64 -19.96
CA GLN A 103 -34.63 -46.74 -19.42
C GLN A 103 -33.87 -47.64 -18.44
N LYS A 104 -33.01 -47.01 -17.60
CA LYS A 104 -32.21 -47.67 -16.56
C LYS A 104 -32.87 -47.51 -15.18
N GLN A 105 -32.44 -48.34 -14.22
CA GLN A 105 -32.80 -48.21 -12.81
C GLN A 105 -31.53 -48.19 -11.94
N LEU A 106 -30.74 -47.12 -12.07
CA LEU A 106 -29.57 -46.92 -11.21
C LEU A 106 -30.05 -46.46 -9.84
N PRO A 107 -29.83 -47.21 -8.75
CA PRO A 107 -30.13 -46.76 -7.39
C PRO A 107 -29.24 -45.58 -7.04
N LYS A 108 -29.82 -44.61 -6.36
CA LYS A 108 -29.11 -43.39 -5.93
C LYS A 108 -27.82 -43.69 -5.14
N GLU A 109 -27.89 -44.70 -4.27
CA GLU A 109 -26.80 -45.14 -3.39
C GLU A 109 -25.62 -45.75 -4.16
N ASN A 110 -25.86 -46.26 -5.38
CA ASN A 110 -24.84 -46.94 -6.18
C ASN A 110 -24.07 -46.01 -7.12
N ILE A 111 -24.42 -44.73 -7.19
CA ILE A 111 -23.72 -43.79 -8.05
C ILE A 111 -22.43 -43.29 -7.35
N PRO A 112 -21.26 -43.64 -7.88
CA PRO A 112 -20.01 -43.38 -7.21
C PRO A 112 -19.51 -41.94 -7.48
N ILE A 113 -20.37 -40.94 -7.16
CA ILE A 113 -20.10 -39.53 -7.30
C ILE A 113 -20.18 -38.87 -5.92
N ALA A 114 -19.19 -38.06 -5.55
CA ALA A 114 -19.24 -37.18 -4.41
C ALA A 114 -19.18 -35.72 -4.87
N ILE A 115 -20.10 -34.89 -4.39
CA ILE A 115 -20.12 -33.43 -4.61
C ILE A 115 -19.59 -32.78 -3.34
N ILE A 116 -18.47 -32.11 -3.48
CA ILE A 116 -17.69 -31.53 -2.37
C ILE A 116 -17.72 -30.01 -2.47
N ALA A 117 -18.19 -29.34 -1.43
CA ALA A 117 -18.02 -27.90 -1.23
C ALA A 117 -16.55 -27.56 -0.93
N ARG A 118 -16.02 -26.52 -1.55
CA ARG A 118 -14.63 -26.09 -1.37
C ARG A 118 -14.55 -24.64 -0.90
N GLY A 119 -13.39 -24.23 -0.40
CA GLY A 119 -13.11 -22.86 -0.01
C GLY A 119 -14.14 -22.28 0.96
N GLY A 120 -14.64 -21.07 0.74
CA GLY A 120 -15.66 -20.43 1.59
C GLY A 120 -16.93 -21.27 1.73
N TYR A 121 -17.33 -21.96 0.67
CA TYR A 121 -18.48 -22.86 0.72
C TYR A 121 -18.20 -24.11 1.58
N GLY A 122 -17.00 -24.67 1.49
CA GLY A 122 -16.56 -25.77 2.35
C GLY A 122 -16.60 -25.42 3.83
N ARG A 123 -16.23 -24.16 4.17
CA ARG A 123 -16.28 -23.62 5.54
C ARG A 123 -17.66 -23.17 6.02
N GLU A 124 -18.68 -23.27 5.16
CA GLU A 124 -20.04 -22.75 5.42
C GLU A 124 -20.12 -21.23 5.54
N GLU A 125 -19.29 -20.52 4.78
CA GLU A 125 -19.13 -19.06 4.77
C GLU A 125 -19.55 -18.46 3.41
N ILE A 126 -20.75 -18.80 2.94
CA ILE A 126 -21.33 -18.22 1.73
C ILE A 126 -22.08 -16.93 2.08
N TYR A 127 -21.76 -15.86 1.35
CA TYR A 127 -22.46 -14.58 1.37
C TYR A 127 -23.37 -14.48 0.13
N PHE A 128 -24.32 -13.53 0.11
CA PHE A 128 -25.35 -13.45 -0.97
C PHE A 128 -24.80 -13.39 -2.40
N GLN A 129 -23.58 -12.90 -2.60
CA GLN A 129 -22.94 -12.81 -3.91
C GLN A 129 -21.60 -13.59 -3.96
N SER A 130 -21.35 -14.50 -3.04
CA SER A 130 -20.18 -15.36 -3.09
C SER A 130 -20.25 -16.32 -4.26
N ASN A 131 -19.10 -16.64 -4.85
CA ASN A 131 -18.98 -17.78 -5.75
C ASN A 131 -19.28 -19.07 -4.99
N ILE A 132 -19.87 -20.03 -5.66
CA ILE A 132 -20.14 -21.38 -5.13
C ILE A 132 -19.09 -22.31 -5.77
N ASP A 133 -18.10 -22.70 -4.98
CA ASP A 133 -17.00 -23.54 -5.44
C ASP A 133 -17.30 -25.03 -5.14
N VAL A 134 -17.50 -25.82 -6.19
CA VAL A 134 -17.89 -27.23 -6.10
C VAL A 134 -16.88 -28.09 -6.82
N GLN A 135 -16.46 -29.18 -6.17
CA GLN A 135 -15.69 -30.25 -6.78
C GLN A 135 -16.56 -31.49 -6.89
N ILE A 136 -16.75 -31.99 -8.10
CA ILE A 136 -17.41 -33.26 -8.34
C ILE A 136 -16.33 -34.33 -8.53
N ILE A 137 -16.38 -35.39 -7.74
CA ILE A 137 -15.38 -36.46 -7.77
C ILE A 137 -16.09 -37.76 -8.05
N SER A 138 -15.66 -38.54 -9.08
CA SER A 138 -16.11 -39.88 -9.33
C SER A 138 -15.11 -40.91 -8.78
N SER A 139 -15.59 -42.17 -8.65
CA SER A 139 -14.71 -43.31 -8.34
C SER A 139 -13.55 -43.42 -9.35
N LYS A 140 -12.65 -44.38 -9.13
CA LYS A 140 -11.52 -44.65 -10.03
C LYS A 140 -11.95 -45.01 -11.44
N ASP A 141 -13.05 -45.78 -11.58
CA ASP A 141 -13.62 -46.19 -12.85
C ASP A 141 -14.73 -45.25 -13.27
N GLN A 142 -14.44 -44.38 -14.22
CA GLN A 142 -15.45 -43.49 -14.81
C GLN A 142 -16.32 -44.30 -15.75
N THR A 143 -17.62 -44.46 -15.41
CA THR A 143 -18.61 -45.03 -16.31
C THR A 143 -19.25 -43.94 -17.15
N GLU A 144 -19.81 -44.32 -18.33
CA GLU A 144 -20.58 -43.41 -19.18
C GLU A 144 -21.75 -42.78 -18.40
N ASP A 145 -22.42 -43.59 -17.56
CA ASP A 145 -23.54 -43.12 -16.72
C ASP A 145 -23.09 -42.00 -15.76
N THR A 146 -21.98 -42.17 -15.06
CA THR A 146 -21.44 -41.12 -14.15
C THR A 146 -21.08 -39.87 -14.89
N THR A 147 -20.48 -40.00 -16.07
CA THR A 147 -20.09 -38.84 -16.91
C THR A 147 -21.32 -38.08 -17.41
N GLN A 148 -22.39 -38.77 -17.81
CA GLN A 148 -23.62 -38.10 -18.24
C GLN A 148 -24.35 -37.40 -17.09
N ILE A 149 -24.44 -38.02 -15.92
CA ILE A 149 -25.02 -37.38 -14.73
C ILE A 149 -24.23 -36.12 -14.34
N VAL A 150 -22.89 -36.15 -14.38
CA VAL A 150 -22.07 -34.97 -14.11
C VAL A 150 -22.33 -33.87 -15.15
N ARG A 151 -22.45 -34.19 -16.44
CA ARG A 151 -22.80 -33.20 -17.47
C ARG A 151 -24.14 -32.54 -17.21
N HIS A 152 -25.12 -33.26 -16.72
CA HIS A 152 -26.42 -32.67 -16.34
C HIS A 152 -26.28 -31.71 -15.18
N LEU A 153 -25.48 -32.06 -14.16
CA LEU A 153 -25.18 -31.18 -13.03
C LEU A 153 -24.43 -29.90 -13.45
N GLU A 154 -23.38 -30.04 -14.25
CA GLU A 154 -22.63 -28.91 -14.77
C GLU A 154 -23.51 -27.96 -15.58
N TYR A 155 -24.38 -28.52 -16.41
CA TYR A 155 -25.30 -27.71 -17.20
C TYR A 155 -26.28 -26.93 -16.31
N LEU A 156 -26.82 -27.55 -15.24
CA LEU A 156 -27.70 -26.89 -14.28
C LEU A 156 -26.98 -25.76 -13.54
N PHE A 157 -25.77 -26.00 -13.09
CA PHE A 157 -25.03 -25.02 -12.27
C PHE A 157 -24.44 -23.87 -13.10
N VAL A 158 -23.84 -24.17 -14.25
CA VAL A 158 -23.09 -23.19 -15.04
C VAL A 158 -23.99 -22.53 -16.09
N HIS A 159 -24.64 -23.31 -16.94
CA HIS A 159 -25.42 -22.79 -18.08
C HIS A 159 -26.79 -22.24 -17.66
N GLN A 160 -27.48 -22.88 -16.73
CA GLN A 160 -28.76 -22.39 -16.24
C GLN A 160 -28.63 -21.31 -15.17
N ASN A 161 -27.44 -21.16 -14.56
CA ASN A 161 -27.14 -20.17 -13.53
C ASN A 161 -28.22 -20.08 -12.44
N ILE A 162 -28.58 -21.23 -11.86
CA ILE A 162 -29.68 -21.35 -10.89
C ILE A 162 -29.48 -20.54 -9.61
N PHE A 163 -28.25 -20.19 -9.27
CA PHE A 163 -27.90 -19.43 -8.06
C PHE A 163 -27.73 -17.91 -8.29
N GLU A 164 -27.86 -17.40 -9.50
CA GLU A 164 -27.59 -15.98 -9.86
C GLU A 164 -26.16 -15.50 -9.53
N THR A 165 -25.31 -16.37 -9.01
CA THR A 165 -23.90 -16.13 -8.70
C THR A 165 -23.05 -17.12 -9.49
N SER A 166 -21.78 -16.79 -9.74
CA SER A 166 -20.90 -17.71 -10.45
C SER A 166 -20.72 -19.01 -9.66
N THR A 167 -21.00 -20.12 -10.30
CA THR A 167 -20.73 -21.46 -9.77
C THR A 167 -19.50 -22.00 -10.48
N ASN A 168 -18.45 -22.23 -9.71
CA ASN A 168 -17.20 -22.82 -10.21
C ASN A 168 -17.27 -24.32 -9.97
N THR A 169 -17.57 -25.08 -11.02
CA THR A 169 -17.58 -26.54 -10.96
C THR A 169 -16.34 -27.11 -11.59
N SER A 170 -15.74 -28.09 -10.96
CA SER A 170 -14.69 -28.92 -11.55
C SER A 170 -15.00 -30.40 -11.35
N TYR A 171 -14.77 -31.21 -12.38
CA TYR A 171 -14.98 -32.64 -12.36
C TYR A 171 -13.66 -33.40 -12.50
N THR A 172 -13.45 -34.40 -11.66
CA THR A 172 -12.26 -35.25 -11.70
C THR A 172 -12.58 -36.65 -11.18
N SER A 173 -11.79 -37.66 -11.58
CA SER A 173 -11.80 -38.95 -10.93
C SER A 173 -10.81 -39.03 -9.78
N LEU A 174 -10.95 -39.97 -8.86
CA LEU A 174 -10.01 -40.20 -7.77
C LEU A 174 -8.56 -40.34 -8.25
N ASN A 175 -8.35 -41.07 -9.38
CA ASN A 175 -7.02 -41.26 -9.96
C ASN A 175 -6.43 -39.94 -10.51
N SER A 176 -7.25 -39.09 -11.13
CA SER A 176 -6.82 -37.79 -11.65
C SER A 176 -6.61 -36.82 -10.52
N LEU A 177 -7.45 -36.84 -9.49
CA LEU A 177 -7.28 -36.04 -8.28
C LEU A 177 -5.92 -36.30 -7.61
N GLU A 178 -5.58 -37.58 -7.42
CA GLU A 178 -4.28 -37.94 -6.79
C GLU A 178 -3.10 -37.43 -7.62
N ARG A 179 -3.11 -37.64 -8.95
CA ARG A 179 -2.03 -37.12 -9.83
C ARG A 179 -1.95 -35.62 -9.84
N ASP A 180 -3.06 -34.90 -9.89
CA ASP A 180 -3.12 -33.45 -9.95
C ASP A 180 -2.58 -32.82 -8.67
N LEU A 181 -2.93 -33.38 -7.52
CA LEU A 181 -2.45 -32.90 -6.23
C LEU A 181 -0.97 -33.25 -5.99
N ASP A 182 -0.54 -34.44 -6.41
CA ASP A 182 0.88 -34.85 -6.35
C ASP A 182 1.75 -34.00 -7.28
N GLY A 183 1.19 -33.58 -8.43
CA GLY A 183 1.83 -32.67 -9.39
C GLY A 183 1.97 -31.22 -8.94
N GLY A 184 1.67 -30.91 -7.68
CA GLY A 184 1.96 -29.60 -7.06
C GLY A 184 0.87 -28.53 -7.20
N LYS A 185 -0.38 -28.90 -7.44
CA LYS A 185 -1.52 -27.96 -7.39
C LYS A 185 -1.87 -27.55 -5.95
N ILE A 186 -0.96 -26.79 -5.30
CA ILE A 186 -1.05 -26.42 -3.88
C ILE A 186 -2.34 -25.64 -3.55
N ALA A 187 -2.78 -24.76 -4.44
CA ALA A 187 -4.03 -23.99 -4.26
C ALA A 187 -5.26 -24.89 -4.17
N ASP A 188 -5.33 -25.91 -5.06
CA ASP A 188 -6.42 -26.89 -5.04
C ASP A 188 -6.34 -27.77 -3.78
N LEU A 189 -5.15 -28.19 -3.39
CA LEU A 189 -4.92 -28.93 -2.15
C LEU A 189 -5.39 -28.14 -0.92
N CYS A 190 -5.02 -26.85 -0.79
CA CYS A 190 -5.51 -25.96 0.27
C CYS A 190 -7.03 -25.90 0.30
N SER A 191 -7.68 -25.71 -0.85
CA SER A 191 -9.13 -25.60 -0.90
C SER A 191 -9.87 -26.90 -0.60
N LEU A 192 -9.28 -28.05 -0.92
CA LEU A 192 -9.83 -29.38 -0.63
C LEU A 192 -9.60 -29.84 0.81
N LEU A 193 -8.59 -29.29 1.50
CA LEU A 193 -8.45 -29.50 2.96
C LEU A 193 -9.70 -29.06 3.72
N GLU A 194 -10.46 -28.10 3.19
CA GLU A 194 -11.71 -27.60 3.74
C GLU A 194 -12.93 -28.25 3.09
N GLY A 195 -12.69 -29.29 2.30
CA GLY A 195 -13.73 -29.96 1.54
C GLY A 195 -14.76 -30.64 2.44
N ARG A 196 -16.06 -30.38 2.17
CA ARG A 196 -17.21 -30.94 2.89
C ARG A 196 -18.14 -31.64 1.91
N LEU A 197 -18.56 -32.85 2.25
CA LEU A 197 -19.58 -33.55 1.43
C LEU A 197 -20.91 -32.81 1.46
N VAL A 198 -21.43 -32.46 0.30
CA VAL A 198 -22.74 -31.84 0.11
C VAL A 198 -23.78 -32.88 -0.32
N ALA A 199 -23.41 -33.70 -1.29
CA ALA A 199 -24.34 -34.73 -1.86
C ALA A 199 -23.52 -35.87 -2.47
N GLY A 200 -24.17 -37.01 -2.68
CA GLY A 200 -23.60 -38.17 -3.38
C GLY A 200 -23.04 -39.21 -2.42
N ASN A 201 -22.08 -40.00 -2.89
CA ASN A 201 -21.59 -41.19 -2.23
C ASN A 201 -20.55 -40.91 -1.14
N PRO A 202 -20.82 -41.28 0.15
CA PRO A 202 -19.88 -41.05 1.26
C PRO A 202 -18.56 -41.82 1.14
N ASP A 203 -18.57 -43.01 0.49
CA ASP A 203 -17.33 -43.79 0.34
C ASP A 203 -16.40 -43.16 -0.66
N THR A 204 -16.92 -42.62 -1.79
CA THR A 204 -16.14 -41.85 -2.75
C THR A 204 -15.53 -40.58 -2.08
N TYR A 205 -16.33 -39.89 -1.24
CA TYR A 205 -15.84 -38.75 -0.46
C TYR A 205 -14.74 -39.17 0.51
N SER A 206 -14.91 -40.26 1.25
CA SER A 206 -13.91 -40.76 2.19
C SER A 206 -12.60 -41.12 1.50
N GLN A 207 -12.67 -41.73 0.30
CA GLN A 207 -11.48 -42.02 -0.51
C GLN A 207 -10.78 -40.70 -0.96
N ALA A 208 -11.54 -39.71 -1.42
CA ALA A 208 -10.99 -38.38 -1.79
C ALA A 208 -10.31 -37.69 -0.61
N LEU A 209 -10.91 -37.69 0.59
CA LEU A 209 -10.31 -37.17 1.80
C LEU A 209 -9.02 -37.88 2.18
N ASN A 210 -8.94 -39.18 2.02
CA ASN A 210 -7.73 -39.96 2.28
C ASN A 210 -6.59 -39.56 1.32
N ILE A 211 -6.90 -39.32 0.03
CA ILE A 211 -5.92 -38.79 -0.95
C ILE A 211 -5.45 -37.41 -0.51
N VAL A 212 -6.37 -36.47 -0.22
CA VAL A 212 -6.05 -35.12 0.21
C VAL A 212 -5.18 -35.14 1.47
N LYS A 213 -5.52 -35.98 2.47
CA LYS A 213 -4.74 -36.14 3.70
C LYS A 213 -3.35 -36.69 3.45
N LYS A 214 -3.23 -37.71 2.62
CA LYS A 214 -1.94 -38.32 2.21
C LYS A 214 -1.05 -37.27 1.57
N ILE A 215 -1.54 -36.58 0.53
CA ILE A 215 -0.76 -35.59 -0.22
C ILE A 215 -0.44 -34.36 0.66
N SER A 216 -1.36 -33.89 1.48
CA SER A 216 -1.09 -32.76 2.40
C SER A 216 0.00 -33.09 3.42
N THR A 217 0.12 -34.34 3.83
CA THR A 217 1.22 -34.79 4.70
C THR A 217 2.55 -34.79 3.97
N LEU A 218 2.57 -35.30 2.72
CA LEU A 218 3.78 -35.33 1.87
C LEU A 218 4.25 -33.91 1.48
N GLN A 219 3.32 -33.01 1.21
CA GLN A 219 3.62 -31.63 0.76
C GLN A 219 3.46 -30.58 1.88
N LYS A 220 3.58 -30.99 3.13
CA LYS A 220 3.34 -30.13 4.30
C LYS A 220 4.17 -28.84 4.25
N ASP A 221 5.45 -28.90 3.92
CA ASP A 221 6.32 -27.72 3.88
C ASP A 221 5.94 -26.76 2.76
N ASN A 222 5.57 -27.28 1.58
CA ASN A 222 5.06 -26.45 0.47
C ASN A 222 3.75 -25.76 0.84
N LEU A 223 2.84 -26.45 1.53
CA LEU A 223 1.60 -25.87 2.04
C LEU A 223 1.86 -24.78 3.06
N ILE A 224 2.78 -25.00 3.99
CA ILE A 224 3.18 -23.99 4.98
C ILE A 224 3.74 -22.75 4.28
N THR A 225 4.67 -22.92 3.33
CA THR A 225 5.25 -21.82 2.56
C THR A 225 4.16 -21.04 1.80
N TYR A 226 3.27 -21.74 1.11
CA TYR A 226 2.15 -21.14 0.39
C TYR A 226 1.23 -20.32 1.32
N CYS A 227 0.88 -20.85 2.48
CA CYS A 227 0.08 -20.13 3.49
C CYS A 227 0.81 -18.89 4.03
N GLN A 228 2.13 -18.97 4.23
CA GLN A 228 2.97 -17.87 4.70
C GLN A 228 3.02 -16.73 3.67
N GLU A 229 3.23 -17.05 2.40
CA GLU A 229 3.25 -16.07 1.30
C GLU A 229 1.91 -15.33 1.20
N HIS A 230 0.80 -16.05 1.21
CA HIS A 230 -0.52 -15.45 1.16
C HIS A 230 -0.83 -14.61 2.40
N LYS A 231 -0.47 -15.08 3.59
CA LYS A 231 -0.63 -14.30 4.82
C LYS A 231 0.17 -13.00 4.77
N ASN A 232 1.43 -13.07 4.32
CA ASN A 232 2.29 -11.89 4.20
C ASN A 232 1.72 -10.88 3.19
N TYR A 233 1.14 -11.33 2.07
CA TYR A 233 0.45 -10.46 1.13
C TYR A 233 -0.63 -9.62 1.81
N TYR A 234 -1.50 -10.24 2.63
CA TYR A 234 -2.55 -9.51 3.33
C TYR A 234 -2.05 -8.65 4.49
N ASP A 235 -0.90 -8.98 5.10
CA ASP A 235 -0.32 -8.17 6.17
C ASP A 235 0.37 -6.89 5.65
N VAL A 236 0.99 -6.96 4.48
CA VAL A 236 1.61 -5.81 3.81
C VAL A 236 0.55 -4.85 3.24
N SER A 237 -0.59 -5.38 2.79
CA SER A 237 -1.69 -4.53 2.34
C SER A 237 -2.28 -3.75 3.52
N ASN A 238 -2.06 -2.43 3.56
CA ASN A 238 -2.60 -1.54 4.61
C ASN A 238 -4.12 -1.29 4.45
N THR A 239 -4.90 -2.33 4.10
CA THR A 239 -6.33 -2.20 3.81
C THR A 239 -7.18 -1.94 5.04
N VAL A 240 -6.72 -2.38 6.22
CA VAL A 240 -7.49 -2.31 7.49
C VAL A 240 -8.04 -0.91 7.77
N PHE A 241 -7.22 0.12 7.53
CA PHE A 241 -7.58 1.51 7.81
C PHE A 241 -7.94 2.32 6.55
N GLN A 242 -8.13 1.69 5.40
CA GLN A 242 -8.59 2.39 4.21
C GLN A 242 -10.02 2.88 4.39
N GLN A 243 -10.32 4.09 3.90
CA GLN A 243 -11.68 4.63 3.93
C GLN A 243 -12.65 3.88 3.01
N GLU A 244 -12.12 3.14 2.04
CA GLU A 244 -12.84 2.20 1.18
C GLU A 244 -12.24 0.80 1.31
N PRO A 245 -12.45 0.11 2.43
CA PRO A 245 -11.82 -1.17 2.68
C PRO A 245 -12.46 -2.30 1.88
N ASN A 246 -11.66 -3.33 1.56
CA ASN A 246 -12.14 -4.60 1.03
C ASN A 246 -12.45 -5.56 2.18
N VAL A 247 -13.73 -5.73 2.50
CA VAL A 247 -14.16 -6.53 3.66
C VAL A 247 -13.83 -8.01 3.51
N LYS A 248 -13.79 -8.53 2.27
CA LYS A 248 -13.37 -9.93 2.01
C LYS A 248 -11.90 -10.13 2.37
N GLU A 249 -11.04 -9.17 2.05
CA GLU A 249 -9.61 -9.26 2.38
C GLU A 249 -9.39 -9.24 3.89
N GLU A 250 -10.13 -8.41 4.62
CA GLU A 250 -10.04 -8.38 6.09
C GLU A 250 -10.37 -9.75 6.70
N LEU A 251 -11.46 -10.38 6.25
CA LEU A 251 -11.84 -11.72 6.70
C LEU A 251 -10.82 -12.80 6.28
N SER A 252 -10.19 -12.66 5.12
CA SER A 252 -9.19 -13.60 4.62
C SER A 252 -7.91 -13.67 5.46
N ARG A 253 -7.62 -12.64 6.27
CA ARG A 253 -6.48 -12.64 7.20
C ARG A 253 -6.60 -13.76 8.25
N LEU A 254 -7.79 -13.94 8.80
CA LEU A 254 -8.07 -15.02 9.76
C LEU A 254 -7.98 -16.38 9.07
N TYR A 255 -8.54 -16.49 7.89
CA TYR A 255 -8.51 -17.72 7.11
C TYR A 255 -7.10 -18.32 6.96
N TRP A 256 -6.14 -17.53 6.45
CA TRP A 256 -4.77 -18.03 6.25
C TRP A 256 -4.05 -18.39 7.54
N ALA A 257 -4.32 -17.68 8.62
CA ALA A 257 -3.79 -18.02 9.93
C ALA A 257 -4.34 -19.35 10.46
N LEU A 258 -5.64 -19.60 10.28
CA LEU A 258 -6.28 -20.83 10.70
C LEU A 258 -5.91 -22.05 9.85
N VAL A 259 -5.72 -21.88 8.53
CA VAL A 259 -5.20 -22.97 7.66
C VAL A 259 -3.82 -23.40 8.12
N LEU A 260 -2.93 -22.45 8.41
CA LEU A 260 -1.61 -22.75 8.92
C LEU A 260 -1.65 -23.44 10.28
N ALA A 261 -2.46 -22.95 11.21
CA ALA A 261 -2.66 -23.58 12.53
C ALA A 261 -3.20 -24.99 12.39
N ARG A 262 -4.16 -25.22 11.48
CA ARG A 262 -4.71 -26.54 11.18
C ARG A 262 -3.63 -27.52 10.73
N LEU A 263 -2.77 -27.12 9.81
CA LEU A 263 -1.65 -27.93 9.32
C LEU A 263 -0.61 -28.22 10.41
N GLN A 264 -0.35 -27.24 11.26
CA GLN A 264 0.68 -27.37 12.30
C GLN A 264 0.23 -28.23 13.48
N TYR A 265 -1.04 -28.12 13.90
CA TYR A 265 -1.58 -28.77 15.10
C TYR A 265 -2.52 -29.95 14.76
N ASP A 266 -2.61 -30.37 13.50
CA ASP A 266 -3.47 -31.45 13.02
C ASP A 266 -4.95 -31.30 13.49
N LEU A 267 -5.50 -30.08 13.29
CA LEU A 267 -6.89 -29.80 13.65
C LEU A 267 -7.84 -30.41 12.63
N LYS A 268 -9.02 -30.90 13.09
CA LYS A 268 -9.90 -31.71 12.26
C LYS A 268 -11.03 -30.93 11.60
N ASN A 269 -11.50 -29.87 12.25
CA ASN A 269 -12.65 -29.11 11.76
C ASN A 269 -12.32 -28.26 10.54
N THR A 270 -13.32 -28.00 9.70
CA THR A 270 -13.22 -27.13 8.51
C THR A 270 -13.79 -25.74 8.77
N ASN A 271 -14.82 -25.63 9.59
CA ASN A 271 -15.46 -24.37 9.96
C ASN A 271 -14.54 -23.53 10.87
N GLN A 272 -14.40 -22.24 10.58
CA GLN A 272 -13.49 -21.36 11.33
C GLN A 272 -13.84 -21.25 12.81
N PHE A 273 -15.11 -21.21 13.18
CA PHE A 273 -15.52 -21.14 14.58
C PHE A 273 -15.19 -22.42 15.35
N GLU A 274 -15.32 -23.57 14.70
CA GLU A 274 -14.96 -24.86 15.29
C GLU A 274 -13.44 -25.00 15.44
N LEU A 275 -12.66 -24.48 14.48
CA LEU A 275 -11.21 -24.40 14.59
C LEU A 275 -10.77 -23.50 15.74
N LEU A 276 -11.42 -22.35 15.92
CA LEU A 276 -11.15 -21.47 17.06
C LEU A 276 -11.46 -22.14 18.40
N ASP A 277 -12.54 -22.91 18.50
CA ASP A 277 -12.86 -23.73 19.69
C ASP A 277 -11.79 -24.78 19.96
N GLU A 278 -11.27 -25.45 18.93
CA GLU A 278 -10.17 -26.40 19.09
C GLU A 278 -8.89 -25.72 19.56
N LEU A 279 -8.55 -24.54 19.01
CA LEU A 279 -7.39 -23.74 19.44
C LEU A 279 -7.52 -23.30 20.90
N LEU A 280 -8.73 -22.89 21.32
CA LEU A 280 -9.00 -22.52 22.71
C LEU A 280 -8.85 -23.73 23.65
N LYS A 281 -9.39 -24.89 23.30
CA LYS A 281 -9.28 -26.13 24.09
C LYS A 281 -7.85 -26.65 24.22
N LYS A 282 -6.99 -26.31 23.27
CA LYS A 282 -5.56 -26.66 23.26
C LYS A 282 -4.68 -25.56 23.89
N ASP A 283 -5.25 -24.53 24.51
CA ASP A 283 -4.56 -23.35 25.08
C ASP A 283 -3.64 -22.60 24.11
N LEU A 284 -3.90 -22.71 22.78
CA LEU A 284 -3.16 -22.01 21.74
C LEU A 284 -3.63 -20.57 21.56
N ILE A 285 -4.84 -20.25 21.98
CA ILE A 285 -5.38 -18.88 22.07
C ILE A 285 -6.04 -18.66 23.43
N SER A 286 -5.99 -17.44 23.94
CA SER A 286 -6.65 -17.08 25.22
C SER A 286 -8.16 -16.88 25.04
N SER A 287 -8.93 -17.02 26.13
CA SER A 287 -10.37 -16.78 26.12
C SER A 287 -10.75 -15.34 25.68
N PRO A 288 -10.03 -14.28 26.07
CA PRO A 288 -10.25 -12.93 25.51
C PRO A 288 -9.98 -12.86 24.01
N ALA A 289 -8.90 -13.47 23.52
CA ALA A 289 -8.59 -13.51 22.09
C ALA A 289 -9.70 -14.21 21.29
N PHE A 290 -10.18 -15.35 21.75
CA PHE A 290 -11.30 -16.07 21.16
C PHE A 290 -12.55 -15.19 21.03
N LYS A 291 -12.96 -14.51 22.12
CA LYS A 291 -14.13 -13.62 22.12
C LYS A 291 -13.96 -12.44 21.12
N ASN A 292 -12.78 -11.83 21.10
CA ASN A 292 -12.48 -10.72 20.20
C ASN A 292 -12.48 -11.16 18.73
N ILE A 293 -11.89 -12.30 18.40
CA ILE A 293 -11.92 -12.84 17.03
C ILE A 293 -13.36 -13.12 16.62
N GLN A 294 -14.14 -13.76 17.48
CA GLN A 294 -15.54 -14.12 17.20
C GLN A 294 -16.41 -12.88 16.97
N SER A 295 -16.31 -11.85 17.84
CA SER A 295 -17.06 -10.60 17.69
C SER A 295 -16.63 -9.81 16.46
N SER A 296 -15.34 -9.74 16.18
CA SER A 296 -14.77 -9.09 14.99
C SER A 296 -15.24 -9.76 13.69
N PHE A 297 -15.15 -11.08 13.63
CA PHE A 297 -15.59 -11.86 12.47
C PHE A 297 -17.11 -11.69 12.25
N ALA A 298 -17.89 -11.76 13.32
CA ALA A 298 -19.34 -11.60 13.25
C ALA A 298 -19.72 -10.20 12.73
N PHE A 299 -19.07 -9.15 13.21
CA PHE A 299 -19.32 -7.78 12.76
C PHE A 299 -18.94 -7.60 11.28
N LEU A 300 -17.73 -8.00 10.86
CA LEU A 300 -17.27 -7.87 9.47
C LEU A 300 -18.11 -8.72 8.51
N SER A 301 -18.52 -9.92 8.93
CA SER A 301 -19.43 -10.76 8.14
C SER A 301 -20.80 -10.09 7.95
N LYS A 302 -21.32 -9.44 8.98
CA LYS A 302 -22.57 -8.66 8.86
C LYS A 302 -22.40 -7.47 7.92
N VAL A 303 -21.30 -6.75 8.00
CA VAL A 303 -20.95 -5.67 7.04
C VAL A 303 -20.94 -6.20 5.62
N ARG A 304 -20.28 -7.35 5.37
CA ARG A 304 -20.20 -7.97 4.03
C ARG A 304 -21.55 -8.42 3.50
N LEU A 305 -22.43 -8.94 4.35
CA LEU A 305 -23.82 -9.25 3.97
C LEU A 305 -24.59 -8.00 3.55
N PHE A 306 -24.46 -6.90 4.28
CA PHE A 306 -25.08 -5.62 3.88
C PHE A 306 -24.47 -5.06 2.59
N LEU A 307 -23.15 -5.17 2.39
CA LEU A 307 -22.52 -4.79 1.13
C LEU A 307 -23.15 -5.52 -0.05
N HIS A 308 -23.32 -6.84 0.05
CA HIS A 308 -23.93 -7.65 -0.98
C HIS A 308 -25.42 -7.35 -1.23
N CYS A 309 -26.09 -6.66 -0.30
CA CYS A 309 -27.43 -6.12 -0.53
C CYS A 309 -27.43 -4.82 -1.35
N HIS A 310 -26.35 -4.01 -1.24
CA HIS A 310 -26.28 -2.67 -1.83
C HIS A 310 -25.43 -2.59 -3.09
N GLN A 311 -24.49 -3.52 -3.29
CA GLN A 311 -23.57 -3.53 -4.43
C GLN A 311 -23.58 -4.88 -5.15
N LYS A 312 -23.23 -4.88 -6.45
CA LYS A 312 -23.14 -6.09 -7.28
C LYS A 312 -21.83 -6.04 -8.11
N GLY A 313 -21.45 -7.21 -8.64
CA GLY A 313 -20.31 -7.31 -9.56
C GLY A 313 -18.94 -7.29 -8.90
N SER A 314 -17.94 -6.73 -9.58
CA SER A 314 -16.52 -6.74 -9.15
C SER A 314 -16.26 -5.96 -7.86
N TYR A 315 -17.06 -4.96 -7.56
CA TYR A 315 -16.93 -4.10 -6.37
C TYR A 315 -17.75 -4.60 -5.17
N ARG A 316 -18.36 -5.77 -5.24
CA ARG A 316 -19.28 -6.30 -4.22
C ARG A 316 -18.70 -6.39 -2.80
N ASP A 317 -17.39 -6.53 -2.67
CA ASP A 317 -16.67 -6.66 -1.40
C ASP A 317 -15.98 -5.34 -0.95
N MET A 318 -16.01 -4.29 -1.80
CA MET A 318 -15.44 -2.97 -1.51
C MET A 318 -16.48 -2.07 -0.85
N MET A 319 -16.17 -1.48 0.31
CA MET A 319 -17.04 -0.51 0.95
C MET A 319 -16.78 0.90 0.39
N SER A 320 -17.37 1.19 -0.78
CA SER A 320 -17.22 2.48 -1.44
C SER A 320 -17.91 3.62 -0.67
N TYR A 321 -17.50 4.86 -0.97
CA TYR A 321 -18.07 6.07 -0.38
C TYR A 321 -19.60 6.11 -0.46
N GLU A 322 -20.17 5.69 -1.61
CA GLU A 322 -21.59 5.77 -1.90
C GLU A 322 -22.48 4.85 -1.03
N VAL A 323 -21.91 3.73 -0.58
CA VAL A 323 -22.67 2.72 0.19
C VAL A 323 -22.41 2.78 1.69
N ARG A 324 -21.28 3.35 2.13
CA ARG A 324 -20.87 3.35 3.54
C ARG A 324 -21.93 3.96 4.48
N GLY A 325 -22.57 5.04 4.07
CA GLY A 325 -23.64 5.68 4.84
C GLY A 325 -24.87 4.79 4.99
N LYS A 326 -25.27 4.10 3.90
CA LYS A 326 -26.41 3.16 3.89
C LYS A 326 -26.13 1.95 4.80
N ILE A 327 -24.90 1.44 4.79
CA ILE A 327 -24.49 0.31 5.63
C ILE A 327 -24.49 0.73 7.11
N ALA A 328 -23.86 1.86 7.44
CA ALA A 328 -23.87 2.40 8.80
C ALA A 328 -25.29 2.56 9.34
N GLN A 329 -26.17 3.20 8.57
CA GLN A 329 -27.58 3.36 8.92
C GLN A 329 -28.31 2.02 9.10
N SER A 330 -28.10 1.05 8.18
CA SER A 330 -28.71 -0.29 8.26
C SER A 330 -28.25 -1.07 9.48
N MET A 331 -27.06 -0.75 10.01
CA MET A 331 -26.50 -1.34 11.23
C MET A 331 -26.79 -0.53 12.49
N GLY A 332 -27.48 0.62 12.40
CA GLY A 332 -27.87 1.46 13.52
C GLY A 332 -26.79 2.38 14.06
N TYR A 333 -25.80 2.74 13.21
CA TYR A 333 -24.70 3.63 13.57
C TYR A 333 -24.68 4.91 12.75
N THR A 334 -24.13 5.98 13.31
CA THR A 334 -23.62 7.09 12.52
C THR A 334 -22.38 6.64 11.73
N VAL A 335 -22.03 7.33 10.64
CA VAL A 335 -20.83 6.99 9.83
C VAL A 335 -19.56 7.00 10.69
N LYS A 336 -19.42 7.97 11.60
CA LYS A 336 -18.27 8.08 12.52
C LYS A 336 -18.19 6.88 13.47
N GLU A 337 -19.27 6.55 14.15
CA GLU A 337 -19.32 5.40 15.07
C GLU A 337 -19.09 4.08 14.34
N PHE A 338 -19.68 3.93 13.15
CA PHE A 338 -19.49 2.75 12.31
C PHE A 338 -18.03 2.53 11.96
N PHE A 339 -17.33 3.56 11.48
CA PHE A 339 -15.92 3.41 11.07
C PHE A 339 -14.98 3.27 12.27
N HIS A 340 -15.27 3.92 13.40
CA HIS A 340 -14.55 3.66 14.64
C HIS A 340 -14.65 2.17 15.02
N LYS A 341 -15.86 1.63 15.02
CA LYS A 341 -16.12 0.22 15.33
C LYS A 341 -15.49 -0.70 14.28
N TYR A 342 -15.62 -0.36 13.00
CA TYR A 342 -15.03 -1.13 11.91
C TYR A 342 -13.51 -1.26 12.07
N PHE A 343 -12.82 -0.13 12.25
CA PHE A 343 -11.36 -0.11 12.33
C PHE A 343 -10.83 -0.72 13.63
N TYR A 344 -11.29 -0.22 14.77
CA TYR A 344 -10.66 -0.48 16.07
C TYR A 344 -11.28 -1.61 16.86
N GLU A 345 -12.55 -1.93 16.63
CA GLU A 345 -13.22 -3.02 17.35
C GLU A 345 -13.40 -4.29 16.49
N ALA A 346 -13.18 -4.22 15.15
CA ALA A 346 -13.34 -5.37 14.28
C ALA A 346 -12.13 -5.66 13.40
N ALA A 347 -11.82 -4.83 12.40
CA ALA A 347 -10.80 -5.14 11.40
C ALA A 347 -9.39 -5.22 12.01
N TYR A 348 -9.02 -4.26 12.83
CA TYR A 348 -7.71 -4.26 13.48
C TYR A 348 -7.55 -5.39 14.53
N PRO A 349 -8.51 -5.66 15.43
CA PRO A 349 -8.44 -6.85 16.29
C PRO A 349 -8.34 -8.15 15.51
N LEU A 350 -9.09 -8.30 14.42
CA LEU A 350 -9.01 -9.49 13.58
C LEU A 350 -7.63 -9.66 12.96
N LYS A 351 -7.03 -8.58 12.44
CA LYS A 351 -5.64 -8.56 11.94
C LYS A 351 -4.65 -8.96 13.03
N LYS A 352 -4.76 -8.34 14.21
CA LYS A 352 -3.91 -8.57 15.37
C LYS A 352 -3.93 -10.04 15.78
N TYR A 353 -5.09 -10.61 16.05
CA TYR A 353 -5.21 -11.99 16.52
C TYR A 353 -4.91 -13.02 15.43
N SER A 354 -5.22 -12.73 14.16
CA SER A 354 -4.80 -13.57 13.04
C SER A 354 -3.29 -13.65 12.94
N ARG A 355 -2.58 -12.54 13.13
CA ARG A 355 -1.12 -12.47 13.20
C ARG A 355 -0.58 -13.29 14.37
N ASN A 356 -1.24 -13.25 15.53
CA ASN A 356 -0.84 -14.00 16.70
C ASN A 356 -0.97 -15.51 16.50
N ILE A 357 -2.10 -15.98 15.94
CA ILE A 357 -2.30 -17.38 15.57
C ILE A 357 -1.24 -17.84 14.55
N PHE A 358 -0.96 -17.01 13.56
CA PHE A 358 0.04 -17.30 12.55
C PHE A 358 1.44 -17.49 13.16
N TRP A 359 1.87 -16.57 14.03
CA TRP A 359 3.18 -16.67 14.68
C TRP A 359 3.30 -17.86 15.65
N GLU A 360 2.25 -18.15 16.41
CA GLU A 360 2.20 -19.35 17.25
C GLU A 360 2.37 -20.63 16.41
N SER A 361 1.83 -20.62 15.20
CA SER A 361 1.89 -21.75 14.28
C SER A 361 3.23 -21.87 13.51
N THR A 362 4.06 -20.83 13.49
CA THR A 362 5.34 -20.76 12.75
C THR A 362 6.52 -20.95 13.68
N LYS A 363 6.62 -21.79 14.60
CA LYS A 363 7.76 -22.06 15.50
C LYS A 363 8.87 -21.00 15.42
N SER A 364 8.82 -19.97 16.24
CA SER A 364 9.82 -18.90 16.28
C SER A 364 11.22 -19.47 16.64
N ASP A 365 12.24 -18.97 15.94
CA ASP A 365 13.62 -19.30 16.29
C ASP A 365 13.98 -18.65 17.64
N THR A 366 14.18 -19.46 18.66
CA THR A 366 14.52 -19.02 20.02
C THR A 366 16.04 -19.01 20.27
N ARG A 367 16.87 -19.39 19.28
CA ARG A 367 18.32 -19.43 19.44
C ARG A 367 18.89 -18.02 19.57
N LYS A 368 19.63 -17.80 20.65
CA LYS A 368 20.29 -16.53 20.91
C LYS A 368 21.51 -16.37 20.02
N VAL A 369 21.59 -15.22 19.36
CA VAL A 369 22.75 -14.83 18.56
C VAL A 369 23.53 -13.72 19.27
N ARG A 370 22.82 -12.79 19.95
CA ARG A 370 23.46 -11.64 20.61
C ARG A 370 22.67 -11.18 21.83
N ASN A 371 23.35 -10.96 22.96
CA ASN A 371 22.74 -10.36 24.13
C ASN A 371 22.59 -8.84 23.97
N LEU A 372 21.41 -8.29 24.26
CA LEU A 372 21.13 -6.86 24.31
C LEU A 372 21.25 -6.30 25.72
N SER A 373 20.84 -7.08 26.72
CA SER A 373 20.94 -6.78 28.14
C SER A 373 20.80 -8.06 28.96
N LYS A 374 20.77 -7.94 30.30
CA LYS A 374 20.67 -9.09 31.21
C LYS A 374 19.51 -10.05 30.91
N ASN A 375 18.40 -9.55 30.34
CA ASN A 375 17.18 -10.34 30.11
C ASN A 375 16.75 -10.35 28.63
N PHE A 376 17.43 -9.65 27.73
CA PHE A 376 17.05 -9.48 26.33
C PHE A 376 18.18 -9.90 25.41
N ALA A 377 17.83 -10.65 24.40
CA ALA A 377 18.74 -11.09 23.34
C ALA A 377 18.11 -10.91 21.95
N LEU A 378 18.90 -11.11 20.90
CA LEU A 378 18.42 -11.21 19.52
C LEU A 378 18.55 -12.65 19.04
N ASN A 379 17.59 -13.09 18.23
CA ASN A 379 17.69 -14.31 17.45
C ASN A 379 18.32 -14.04 16.07
N SER A 380 18.44 -15.07 15.22
CA SER A 380 18.99 -14.97 13.86
C SER A 380 18.17 -14.07 12.93
N GLN A 381 16.90 -13.85 13.21
CA GLN A 381 15.97 -13.00 12.45
C GLN A 381 15.93 -11.55 12.93
N HIS A 382 16.90 -11.12 13.76
CA HIS A 382 16.93 -9.80 14.39
C HIS A 382 15.69 -9.48 15.26
N GLN A 383 15.03 -10.53 15.77
CA GLN A 383 13.91 -10.36 16.70
C GLN A 383 14.44 -10.29 18.13
N ILE A 384 13.86 -9.39 18.92
CA ILE A 384 14.13 -9.32 20.35
C ILE A 384 13.44 -10.52 20.99
N ILE A 385 14.22 -11.32 21.71
CA ILE A 385 13.77 -12.48 22.47
C ILE A 385 14.15 -12.31 23.94
N LEU A 386 13.53 -13.09 24.82
CA LEU A 386 13.72 -13.04 26.27
C LEU A 386 14.20 -14.37 26.82
N ASP A 387 15.06 -14.31 27.83
CA ASP A 387 15.55 -15.47 28.58
C ASP A 387 14.57 -16.00 29.61
N LYS A 388 13.61 -15.17 29.99
CA LYS A 388 12.59 -15.44 30.98
C LYS A 388 11.21 -15.23 30.37
N ASP A 389 10.19 -15.77 31.03
CA ASP A 389 8.81 -15.49 30.63
C ASP A 389 8.57 -13.98 30.58
N PRO A 390 8.16 -13.44 29.42
CA PRO A 390 7.89 -12.02 29.24
C PRO A 390 6.86 -11.49 30.26
N SER A 391 5.85 -12.28 30.58
CA SER A 391 4.77 -11.91 31.52
C SER A 391 5.32 -11.58 32.90
N ILE A 392 6.23 -12.40 33.39
CA ILE A 392 6.91 -12.18 34.69
C ILE A 392 7.81 -10.94 34.64
N LEU A 393 8.50 -10.76 33.53
CA LEU A 393 9.46 -9.65 33.37
C LEU A 393 8.78 -8.29 33.28
N PHE A 394 7.64 -8.20 32.60
CA PHE A 394 6.89 -6.96 32.43
C PHE A 394 5.99 -6.65 33.64
N SER A 395 5.41 -7.63 34.29
CA SER A 395 4.69 -7.40 35.57
C SER A 395 5.61 -6.85 36.66
N GLN A 396 6.87 -7.30 36.73
CA GLN A 396 7.86 -6.76 37.66
C GLN A 396 8.31 -5.33 37.34
N ASN A 397 8.49 -5.00 36.08
CA ASN A 397 8.91 -3.67 35.64
C ASN A 397 8.40 -3.35 34.20
N PRO A 398 7.21 -2.77 34.09
CA PRO A 398 6.59 -2.43 32.80
C PRO A 398 7.34 -1.39 31.98
N ILE A 399 8.21 -0.57 32.60
CA ILE A 399 9.04 0.42 31.86
C ILE A 399 9.92 -0.27 30.80
N ARG A 400 10.25 -1.54 31.00
CA ARG A 400 11.03 -2.33 30.03
C ARG A 400 10.37 -2.40 28.66
N ILE A 401 9.05 -2.33 28.58
CA ILE A 401 8.31 -2.27 27.32
C ILE A 401 8.73 -1.04 26.52
N PHE A 402 8.78 0.15 27.14
CA PHE A 402 9.18 1.39 26.44
C PHE A 402 10.64 1.36 25.99
N LYS A 403 11.53 0.66 26.70
CA LYS A 403 12.93 0.47 26.28
C LYS A 403 13.06 -0.36 25.01
N ILE A 404 12.18 -1.35 24.82
CA ILE A 404 12.15 -2.18 23.60
C ILE A 404 11.85 -1.31 22.39
N PHE A 405 10.87 -0.41 22.49
CA PHE A 405 10.54 0.50 21.38
C PHE A 405 11.68 1.47 21.06
N ALA A 406 12.45 1.91 22.05
CA ALA A 406 13.66 2.70 21.81
C ALA A 406 14.71 1.89 21.02
N TRP A 407 14.95 0.62 21.36
CA TRP A 407 15.85 -0.24 20.58
C TRP A 407 15.36 -0.50 19.15
N ILE A 408 14.05 -0.69 18.96
CA ILE A 408 13.47 -0.85 17.61
C ILE A 408 13.76 0.40 16.77
N SER A 409 13.53 1.58 17.34
CA SER A 409 13.79 2.85 16.66
C SER A 409 15.27 3.08 16.31
N GLU A 410 16.18 2.67 17.20
CA GLU A 410 17.60 2.88 17.01
C GLU A 410 18.24 1.86 16.06
N LYS A 411 17.76 0.60 16.03
CA LYS A 411 18.48 -0.54 15.44
C LYS A 411 17.67 -1.39 14.46
N ASN A 412 16.43 -1.03 14.15
CA ASN A 412 15.51 -1.77 13.27
C ASN A 412 15.22 -3.21 13.74
N TYR A 413 15.16 -3.43 15.04
CA TYR A 413 14.82 -4.76 15.54
C TYR A 413 13.33 -5.06 15.36
N TYR A 414 12.97 -6.33 15.48
CA TYR A 414 11.61 -6.83 15.41
C TYR A 414 11.20 -7.39 16.77
N LEU A 415 9.90 -7.48 17.00
CA LEU A 415 9.36 -8.14 18.20
C LEU A 415 9.16 -9.63 17.93
N SER A 416 9.59 -10.48 18.86
CA SER A 416 9.17 -11.87 18.86
C SER A 416 7.74 -12.00 19.36
N TYR A 417 7.04 -13.05 18.93
CA TYR A 417 5.64 -13.28 19.32
C TYR A 417 5.41 -13.30 20.84
N PRO A 418 6.22 -13.98 21.67
CA PRO A 418 6.00 -13.96 23.13
C PRO A 418 6.05 -12.55 23.74
N ILE A 419 6.89 -11.66 23.19
CA ILE A 419 6.95 -10.25 23.62
C ILE A 419 5.68 -9.51 23.21
N VAL A 420 5.24 -9.66 21.95
CA VAL A 420 4.00 -9.03 21.45
C VAL A 420 2.83 -9.43 22.34
N ARG A 421 2.62 -10.73 22.57
CA ARG A 421 1.55 -11.25 23.42
C ARG A 421 1.62 -10.67 24.83
N SER A 422 2.80 -10.66 25.42
CA SER A 422 2.96 -10.14 26.77
C SER A 422 2.74 -8.63 26.87
N ILE A 423 3.14 -7.83 25.86
CA ILE A 423 2.79 -6.40 25.82
C ILE A 423 1.27 -6.25 25.78
N GLU A 424 0.58 -6.99 24.92
CA GLU A 424 -0.89 -6.94 24.79
C GLU A 424 -1.62 -7.30 26.07
N ASP A 425 -1.14 -8.32 26.80
CA ASP A 425 -1.73 -8.76 28.06
C ASP A 425 -1.51 -7.76 29.22
N HIS A 426 -0.48 -6.89 29.11
CA HIS A 426 -0.10 -5.98 30.21
C HIS A 426 -0.38 -4.49 29.94
N VAL A 427 -0.76 -4.10 28.72
CA VAL A 427 -1.01 -2.69 28.37
C VAL A 427 -2.04 -2.05 29.30
N ASP A 428 -3.13 -2.74 29.59
CA ASP A 428 -4.19 -2.20 30.46
C ASP A 428 -3.75 -2.07 31.92
N GLN A 429 -2.75 -2.84 32.36
CA GLN A 429 -2.21 -2.80 33.72
C GLN A 429 -1.16 -1.70 33.92
N MET A 430 -0.75 -1.01 32.83
CA MET A 430 0.29 0.02 32.89
C MET A 430 -0.16 1.37 33.43
N CYS A 431 -1.45 1.64 33.48
CA CYS A 431 -1.99 2.91 34.00
C CYS A 431 -1.42 3.35 35.39
N PRO A 432 -1.17 2.44 36.37
CA PRO A 432 -0.63 2.84 37.66
C PRO A 432 0.82 3.30 37.66
N ILE A 433 1.60 2.98 36.59
CA ILE A 433 3.05 3.32 36.50
C ILE A 433 3.29 4.82 36.44
N PHE A 434 2.32 5.55 35.88
CA PHE A 434 2.41 7.00 35.71
C PHE A 434 2.21 7.80 37.01
N ILE A 435 1.90 7.15 38.12
CA ILE A 435 1.79 7.79 39.43
C ILE A 435 3.17 8.10 40.04
N ASN A 436 4.20 7.35 39.65
CA ASN A 436 5.57 7.56 40.14
C ASN A 436 6.37 8.49 39.22
N LYS A 437 6.87 9.62 39.76
CA LYS A 437 7.66 10.64 39.03
C LYS A 437 8.91 10.10 38.34
N ASP A 438 9.62 9.15 38.95
CA ASP A 438 10.84 8.56 38.39
C ASP A 438 10.52 7.68 37.19
N SER A 439 9.46 6.89 37.27
CA SER A 439 8.95 6.10 36.15
C SER A 439 8.54 6.98 34.97
N GLN A 440 7.85 8.08 35.23
CA GLN A 440 7.50 9.07 34.18
C GLN A 440 8.74 9.65 33.49
N LYS A 441 9.79 10.00 34.25
CA LYS A 441 11.03 10.52 33.70
C LYS A 441 11.70 9.50 32.77
N GLU A 442 11.74 8.24 33.15
CA GLU A 442 12.33 7.18 32.34
C GLU A 442 11.52 6.91 31.05
N VAL A 443 10.19 6.92 31.13
CA VAL A 443 9.30 6.78 29.96
C VAL A 443 9.47 7.95 28.99
N LYS A 444 9.54 9.19 29.50
CA LYS A 444 9.82 10.39 28.67
C LYS A 444 11.20 10.30 28.00
N LEU A 445 12.20 9.76 28.70
CA LEU A 445 13.52 9.53 28.09
C LEU A 445 13.46 8.49 26.98
N CYS A 446 12.68 7.42 27.14
CA CYS A 446 12.45 6.44 26.08
C CYS A 446 11.81 7.08 24.86
N PHE A 447 10.81 7.96 25.03
CA PHE A 447 10.21 8.68 23.89
C PHE A 447 11.24 9.53 23.14
N LYS A 448 12.10 10.27 23.87
CA LYS A 448 13.17 11.06 23.22
C LYS A 448 14.14 10.19 22.43
N ARG A 449 14.44 8.99 22.90
CA ARG A 449 15.24 8.01 22.15
C ARG A 449 14.50 7.49 20.92
N ILE A 450 13.19 7.24 21.03
CA ILE A 450 12.35 6.78 19.93
C ILE A 450 12.33 7.81 18.81
N ILE A 451 11.99 9.07 19.11
CA ILE A 451 11.88 10.11 18.08
C ILE A 451 13.21 10.45 17.42
N ASN A 452 14.34 10.29 18.15
CA ASN A 452 15.69 10.51 17.64
C ASN A 452 16.27 9.31 16.88
N GLY A 453 15.67 8.13 17.00
CA GLY A 453 16.14 6.94 16.31
C GLY A 453 16.03 7.03 14.80
N LYS A 454 16.83 6.24 14.08
CA LYS A 454 16.83 6.16 12.62
C LYS A 454 15.53 5.54 12.07
N TYR A 455 14.91 4.63 12.81
CA TYR A 455 13.69 3.91 12.42
C TYR A 455 12.49 4.34 13.30
N PHE A 456 12.39 5.63 13.55
CA PHE A 456 11.41 6.20 14.49
C PHE A 456 9.96 5.94 14.08
N SER A 457 9.65 5.99 12.77
CA SER A 457 8.29 5.78 12.27
C SER A 457 7.76 4.39 12.59
N LYS A 458 8.59 3.36 12.39
CA LYS A 458 8.27 1.97 12.75
C LYS A 458 7.92 1.84 14.24
N SER A 459 8.68 2.49 15.10
CA SER A 459 8.47 2.44 16.55
C SER A 459 7.20 3.19 16.96
N LEU A 460 6.94 4.37 16.37
CA LEU A 460 5.71 5.13 16.63
C LEU A 460 4.46 4.40 16.15
N ARG A 461 4.54 3.74 14.99
CA ARG A 461 3.46 2.90 14.48
C ARG A 461 3.15 1.74 15.43
N LEU A 462 4.16 1.04 15.93
CA LEU A 462 3.97 -0.01 16.93
C LEU A 462 3.41 0.53 18.25
N LEU A 463 3.90 1.69 18.73
CA LEU A 463 3.32 2.35 19.92
C LEU A 463 1.84 2.65 19.73
N HIS A 464 1.44 3.10 18.53
CA HIS A 464 0.04 3.32 18.20
C HIS A 464 -0.75 2.00 18.16
N GLU A 465 -0.21 0.96 17.51
CA GLU A 465 -0.81 -0.38 17.44
C GLU A 465 -1.10 -0.97 18.81
N PHE A 466 -0.20 -0.78 19.79
CA PHE A 466 -0.40 -1.23 21.16
C PHE A 466 -1.19 -0.24 22.03
N GLY A 467 -1.68 0.87 21.46
CA GLY A 467 -2.38 1.91 22.20
C GLY A 467 -1.48 2.74 23.13
N LEU A 468 -0.16 2.51 23.10
CA LEU A 468 0.78 3.18 24.02
C LEU A 468 1.00 4.66 23.64
N LEU A 469 0.88 5.01 22.36
CA LEU A 469 1.02 6.39 21.88
C LEU A 469 -0.07 7.29 22.48
N SER A 470 -1.33 6.90 22.32
CA SER A 470 -2.50 7.67 22.76
C SER A 470 -2.83 7.52 24.24
N ASN A 471 -2.47 6.40 24.90
CA ASN A 471 -2.77 6.23 26.32
C ASN A 471 -1.69 6.83 27.23
N PHE A 472 -0.43 6.95 26.73
CA PHE A 472 0.69 7.29 27.63
C PHE A 472 1.49 8.50 27.18
N TYR A 473 1.73 8.69 25.88
CA TYR A 473 2.58 9.76 25.40
C TYR A 473 1.82 11.01 24.98
N ILE A 474 0.79 10.84 24.17
CA ILE A 474 0.00 11.93 23.60
C ILE A 474 -1.48 11.57 23.71
N PRO A 475 -2.12 11.82 24.87
CA PRO A 475 -3.55 11.50 25.08
C PRO A 475 -4.47 12.16 24.04
N GLU A 476 -4.12 13.33 23.56
CA GLU A 476 -4.84 14.09 22.54
C GLU A 476 -4.92 13.35 21.21
N PHE A 477 -3.94 12.48 20.90
CA PHE A 477 -3.90 11.64 19.70
C PHE A 477 -5.14 10.72 19.59
N LYS A 478 -5.75 10.38 20.73
CA LYS A 478 -6.98 9.58 20.77
C LYS A 478 -8.14 10.23 20.03
N ASN A 479 -8.18 11.56 20.00
CA ASN A 479 -9.25 12.31 19.35
C ASN A 479 -9.23 12.23 17.83
N ILE A 480 -8.06 11.94 17.24
CA ILE A 480 -7.89 11.75 15.79
C ILE A 480 -7.95 10.29 15.36
N CYS A 481 -7.97 9.34 16.30
CA CYS A 481 -8.06 7.91 15.99
C CYS A 481 -9.37 7.60 15.26
N GLY A 482 -9.28 7.05 14.04
CA GLY A 482 -10.42 6.70 13.21
C GLY A 482 -11.21 7.90 12.68
N LEU A 483 -10.71 9.11 12.85
CA LEU A 483 -11.37 10.32 12.33
C LEU A 483 -11.25 10.33 10.80
N LEU A 484 -12.41 10.22 10.13
CA LEU A 484 -12.48 10.21 8.67
C LEU A 484 -12.17 11.59 8.11
N GLN A 485 -11.45 11.61 7.01
CA GLN A 485 -11.12 12.80 6.23
C GLN A 485 -11.84 12.79 4.88
N ASP A 486 -11.60 13.84 4.08
CA ASP A 486 -12.13 13.89 2.72
C ASP A 486 -11.59 12.73 1.89
N ILE A 487 -12.51 11.90 1.38
CA ILE A 487 -12.17 10.70 0.65
C ILE A 487 -11.49 10.97 -0.70
N TYR A 488 -11.72 12.13 -1.29
CA TYR A 488 -11.08 12.49 -2.56
C TYR A 488 -9.59 12.80 -2.40
N VAL A 489 -9.19 13.18 -1.18
CA VAL A 489 -7.81 13.55 -0.84
C VAL A 489 -7.11 12.46 -0.04
N HIS A 490 -7.79 11.81 0.90
CA HIS A 490 -7.18 10.89 1.85
C HIS A 490 -7.60 9.43 1.65
N HIS A 491 -6.64 8.50 1.77
CA HIS A 491 -6.90 7.06 1.82
C HIS A 491 -7.29 6.58 3.21
N PHE A 492 -6.73 7.22 4.24
CA PHE A 492 -6.71 6.77 5.62
C PHE A 492 -7.41 7.75 6.54
N PRO A 493 -7.90 7.31 7.71
CA PRO A 493 -8.27 8.20 8.80
C PRO A 493 -7.06 9.00 9.30
N THR A 494 -7.31 10.08 10.03
CA THR A 494 -6.31 11.10 10.39
C THR A 494 -5.10 10.52 11.11
N ASP A 495 -5.28 9.64 12.08
CA ASP A 495 -4.19 9.00 12.83
C ASP A 495 -3.26 8.16 11.94
N ILE A 496 -3.81 7.40 11.02
CA ILE A 496 -3.04 6.58 10.09
C ILE A 496 -2.39 7.44 9.01
N HIS A 497 -3.05 8.54 8.59
CA HIS A 497 -2.45 9.53 7.70
C HIS A 497 -1.18 10.14 8.33
N VAL A 498 -1.25 10.59 9.60
CA VAL A 498 -0.10 11.12 10.34
C VAL A 498 1.04 10.09 10.41
N LEU A 499 0.74 8.83 10.72
CA LEU A 499 1.75 7.77 10.74
C LEU A 499 2.34 7.50 9.36
N SER A 500 1.54 7.61 8.29
CA SER A 500 2.03 7.47 6.92
C SER A 500 2.92 8.63 6.49
N ALA A 501 2.61 9.86 6.91
CA ALA A 501 3.48 11.02 6.71
C ALA A 501 4.84 10.84 7.42
N LEU A 502 4.84 10.25 8.62
CA LEU A 502 6.09 9.90 9.32
C LEU A 502 6.89 8.80 8.60
N ASP A 503 6.23 7.81 7.97
CA ASP A 503 6.91 6.80 7.17
C ASP A 503 7.61 7.44 5.96
N ILE A 504 6.91 8.32 5.22
CA ILE A 504 7.47 9.08 4.09
C ILE A 504 8.67 9.93 4.51
N LEU A 505 8.57 10.60 5.66
CA LEU A 505 9.70 11.36 6.20
C LEU A 505 10.88 10.44 6.57
N ASN A 506 10.59 9.27 7.12
CA ASN A 506 11.62 8.30 7.53
C ASN A 506 12.33 7.67 6.32
N GLU A 507 11.65 7.51 5.19
CA GLU A 507 12.25 7.03 3.94
C GLU A 507 13.42 7.93 3.51
N LEU A 508 13.33 9.26 3.71
CA LEU A 508 14.44 10.19 3.40
C LEU A 508 15.71 9.93 4.24
N ASP A 509 15.57 9.30 5.41
CA ASP A 509 16.71 8.96 6.28
C ASP A 509 17.30 7.59 5.94
N VAL A 510 16.47 6.61 5.58
CA VAL A 510 16.84 5.21 5.47
C VAL A 510 17.03 4.71 4.05
N ASP A 511 16.29 5.25 3.06
CA ASP A 511 16.36 4.82 1.66
C ASP A 511 17.36 5.67 0.88
N GLU A 512 18.38 5.03 0.33
CA GLU A 512 19.40 5.66 -0.51
C GLU A 512 18.86 6.04 -1.90
N ASN A 513 17.76 5.43 -2.33
CA ASN A 513 17.10 5.71 -3.62
C ASN A 513 16.02 6.80 -3.51
N ALA A 514 15.78 7.37 -2.31
CA ALA A 514 14.89 8.49 -2.14
C ALA A 514 15.32 9.69 -3.01
N ASP A 515 14.37 10.58 -3.36
CA ASP A 515 14.69 11.75 -4.19
C ASP A 515 15.92 12.50 -3.65
N PRO A 516 16.96 12.72 -4.47
CA PRO A 516 18.23 13.27 -4.00
C PRO A 516 18.12 14.68 -3.40
N PHE A 517 17.22 15.51 -3.93
CA PHE A 517 17.00 16.88 -3.40
C PHE A 517 16.33 16.82 -2.03
N LEU A 518 15.23 16.10 -1.89
CA LEU A 518 14.50 15.98 -0.63
C LEU A 518 15.36 15.32 0.45
N ARG A 519 16.10 14.27 0.09
CA ARG A 519 17.03 13.61 0.99
C ARG A 519 18.15 14.56 1.45
N SER A 520 18.78 15.31 0.53
CA SER A 520 19.80 16.30 0.86
C SER A 520 19.23 17.39 1.77
N LEU A 521 18.01 17.87 1.48
CA LEU A 521 17.32 18.86 2.30
C LEU A 521 17.09 18.33 3.72
N TYR A 522 16.58 17.10 3.88
CA TYR A 522 16.37 16.45 5.17
C TYR A 522 17.69 16.28 5.95
N LEU A 523 18.74 15.81 5.28
CA LEU A 523 20.05 15.61 5.92
C LEU A 523 20.67 16.93 6.39
N SER A 524 20.36 18.05 5.72
CA SER A 524 20.87 19.39 6.06
C SER A 524 20.18 20.05 7.28
N ILE A 525 19.06 19.47 7.76
CA ILE A 525 18.33 20.01 8.92
C ILE A 525 19.13 19.78 10.20
N ARG A 526 19.31 20.84 10.98
CA ARG A 526 20.05 20.81 12.26
C ARG A 526 19.28 20.10 13.36
N ASP A 527 17.99 20.39 13.51
CA ASP A 527 17.10 19.78 14.52
C ASP A 527 16.00 18.94 13.87
N LYS A 528 16.36 17.71 13.45
CA LYS A 528 15.43 16.74 12.88
C LYS A 528 14.30 16.36 13.85
N THR A 529 14.54 16.46 15.15
CA THR A 529 13.52 16.16 16.17
C THR A 529 12.34 17.12 16.06
N THR A 530 12.61 18.42 15.86
CA THR A 530 11.57 19.44 15.63
C THR A 530 10.71 19.07 14.44
N LEU A 531 11.30 18.71 13.29
CA LEU A 531 10.55 18.29 12.10
C LEU A 531 9.71 17.03 12.36
N LYS A 532 10.29 15.98 12.96
CA LYS A 532 9.60 14.74 13.27
C LYS A 532 8.40 14.95 14.20
N LEU A 533 8.55 15.81 15.22
CA LEU A 533 7.46 16.19 16.12
C LEU A 533 6.39 17.01 15.40
N SER A 534 6.78 17.88 14.48
CA SER A 534 5.82 18.66 13.68
C SER A 534 4.97 17.76 12.77
N VAL A 535 5.59 16.79 12.09
CA VAL A 535 4.85 15.79 11.30
C VAL A 535 3.95 14.92 12.19
N LEU A 536 4.39 14.54 13.40
CA LEU A 536 3.56 13.78 14.33
C LEU A 536 2.30 14.55 14.80
N LEU A 537 2.39 15.86 14.90
CA LEU A 537 1.36 16.71 15.52
C LEU A 537 0.61 17.63 14.55
N HIS A 538 0.95 17.64 13.23
CA HIS A 538 0.40 18.63 12.28
C HIS A 538 -1.13 18.63 12.23
N ASP A 539 -1.75 17.47 12.35
CA ASP A 539 -3.19 17.27 12.26
C ASP A 539 -3.90 17.06 13.61
N ILE A 540 -3.19 17.26 14.74
CA ILE A 540 -3.76 16.97 16.08
C ILE A 540 -5.00 17.82 16.40
N GLY A 541 -5.09 19.02 15.83
CA GLY A 541 -6.22 19.92 16.00
C GLY A 541 -7.52 19.44 15.37
N LYS A 542 -7.47 18.56 14.35
CA LYS A 542 -8.66 17.97 13.72
C LYS A 542 -9.55 17.25 14.73
N GLY A 543 -8.95 16.65 15.75
CA GLY A 543 -9.67 15.88 16.77
C GLY A 543 -10.59 16.69 17.69
N ILE A 544 -10.34 18.00 17.83
CA ILE A 544 -11.10 18.91 18.71
C ILE A 544 -11.80 20.03 17.95
N ARG A 545 -11.67 20.07 16.62
CA ARG A 545 -12.25 21.09 15.75
C ARG A 545 -13.78 21.07 15.80
N SER A 546 -14.35 22.27 16.00
CA SER A 546 -15.77 22.55 15.77
C SER A 546 -15.98 23.25 14.42
N PRO A 547 -17.20 23.22 13.84
CA PRO A 547 -17.48 23.93 12.59
C PRO A 547 -17.09 25.41 12.66
N GLY A 548 -16.35 25.90 11.66
CA GLY A 548 -15.87 27.28 11.58
C GLY A 548 -14.56 27.57 12.31
N GLN A 549 -13.93 26.59 12.94
CA GLN A 549 -12.61 26.75 13.56
C GLN A 549 -11.49 26.21 12.66
N ASN A 550 -10.33 26.84 12.71
CA ASN A 550 -9.13 26.44 11.98
C ASN A 550 -8.36 25.37 12.78
N GLU A 551 -8.24 24.18 12.20
CA GLU A 551 -7.61 23.03 12.86
C GLU A 551 -6.13 23.23 13.12
N GLU A 552 -5.41 23.93 12.23
CA GLU A 552 -4.00 24.23 12.34
C GLU A 552 -3.71 25.16 13.54
N ILE A 553 -4.59 26.14 13.79
CA ILE A 553 -4.46 27.03 14.96
C ILE A 553 -4.72 26.26 16.26
N LEU A 554 -5.78 25.43 16.28
CA LEU A 554 -6.09 24.58 17.44
C LEU A 554 -4.96 23.60 17.72
N GLY A 555 -4.39 22.99 16.69
CA GLY A 555 -3.24 22.10 16.79
C GLY A 555 -2.03 22.80 17.41
N ALA A 556 -1.69 23.97 16.91
CA ALA A 556 -0.57 24.77 17.42
C ALA A 556 -0.73 25.16 18.91
N GLN A 557 -1.97 25.40 19.35
CA GLN A 557 -2.28 25.69 20.76
C GLN A 557 -2.08 24.48 21.69
N LEU A 558 -2.29 23.26 21.18
CA LEU A 558 -2.07 22.02 21.96
C LEU A 558 -0.58 21.66 22.10
N VAL A 559 0.24 22.02 21.11
CA VAL A 559 1.66 21.62 21.04
C VAL A 559 2.47 21.92 22.32
N PRO A 560 2.40 23.11 22.96
CA PRO A 560 3.20 23.38 24.16
C PRO A 560 2.91 22.43 25.32
N ALA A 561 1.64 22.11 25.57
CA ALA A 561 1.24 21.20 26.64
C ALA A 561 1.67 19.75 26.32
N ILE A 562 1.47 19.28 25.09
CA ILE A 562 1.89 17.96 24.64
C ILE A 562 3.41 17.79 24.78
N LEU A 563 4.19 18.75 24.31
CA LEU A 563 5.65 18.67 24.35
C LEU A 563 6.19 18.78 25.77
N GLU A 564 5.56 19.55 26.66
CA GLU A 564 5.89 19.58 28.10
C GLU A 564 5.64 18.21 28.75
N ASN A 565 4.52 17.58 28.42
CA ASN A 565 4.23 16.20 28.87
C ASN A 565 5.27 15.20 28.36
N LEU A 566 5.83 15.39 27.16
CA LEU A 566 6.91 14.59 26.61
C LEU A 566 8.30 14.96 27.18
N GLY A 567 8.37 15.95 28.10
CA GLY A 567 9.58 16.35 28.78
C GLY A 567 10.45 17.34 28.04
N TYR A 568 9.89 18.16 27.15
CA TYR A 568 10.55 19.33 26.53
C TYR A 568 10.21 20.59 27.34
N ALA A 569 11.16 21.52 27.45
CA ALA A 569 10.89 22.76 28.15
C ALA A 569 9.93 23.65 27.36
N LYS A 570 8.87 24.14 28.02
CA LYS A 570 7.74 24.87 27.40
C LYS A 570 8.18 26.05 26.55
N ASP A 571 9.16 26.84 27.00
CA ASP A 571 9.65 28.03 26.32
C ASP A 571 10.82 27.77 25.36
N SER A 572 11.18 26.48 25.13
CA SER A 572 12.28 26.12 24.25
C SER A 572 12.01 26.52 22.79
N ARG A 573 13.08 26.83 22.06
CA ARG A 573 12.99 27.08 20.62
C ARG A 573 12.27 25.95 19.89
N ARG A 574 12.52 24.69 20.28
CA ARG A 574 11.86 23.53 19.69
C ARG A 574 10.34 23.60 19.81
N VAL A 575 9.81 23.90 21.00
CA VAL A 575 8.36 24.02 21.21
C VAL A 575 7.77 25.13 20.33
N LYS A 576 8.44 26.30 20.27
CA LYS A 576 8.03 27.42 19.42
C LYS A 576 8.04 27.04 17.93
N ASP A 577 9.08 26.36 17.47
CA ASP A 577 9.21 25.95 16.07
C ASP A 577 8.21 24.84 15.69
N VAL A 578 7.93 23.88 16.59
CA VAL A 578 6.88 22.88 16.35
C VAL A 578 5.50 23.53 16.28
N SER A 579 5.16 24.42 17.23
CA SER A 579 3.89 25.16 17.20
C SER A 579 3.74 25.94 15.90
N PHE A 580 4.80 26.63 15.48
CA PHE A 580 4.84 27.40 14.24
C PHE A 580 4.60 26.49 13.00
N LEU A 581 5.31 25.35 12.91
CA LEU A 581 5.19 24.44 11.78
C LEU A 581 3.80 23.80 11.72
N VAL A 582 3.21 23.45 12.86
CA VAL A 582 1.83 22.94 12.94
C VAL A 582 0.81 24.02 12.50
N GLU A 583 1.00 25.28 12.91
CA GLU A 583 0.13 26.39 12.50
C GLU A 583 0.21 26.67 10.99
N LYS A 584 1.39 26.55 10.40
CA LYS A 584 1.66 26.99 9.01
C LYS A 584 1.71 25.86 7.99
N HIS A 585 1.43 24.59 8.37
CA HIS A 585 1.64 23.44 7.50
C HIS A 585 0.81 23.49 6.20
N LEU A 586 -0.40 24.06 6.23
CA LEU A 586 -1.25 24.22 5.05
C LEU A 586 -0.80 25.37 4.14
N MET A 587 -0.19 26.43 4.71
CA MET A 587 0.13 27.66 3.94
C MET A 587 1.16 27.43 2.85
N MET A 588 2.14 26.54 3.06
CA MET A 588 3.11 26.25 2.00
C MET A 588 2.46 25.60 0.78
N HIS A 589 1.40 24.82 0.98
CA HIS A 589 0.64 24.25 -0.12
C HIS A 589 -0.01 25.36 -0.97
N ASP A 590 -0.56 26.38 -0.34
CA ASP A 590 -1.21 27.50 -1.04
C ASP A 590 -0.18 28.35 -1.79
N LEU A 591 0.99 28.59 -1.15
CA LEU A 591 2.09 29.34 -1.78
C LEU A 591 2.65 28.63 -3.03
N LEU A 592 2.65 27.29 -3.06
CA LEU A 592 3.06 26.53 -4.25
C LEU A 592 2.09 26.63 -5.44
N LEU A 593 0.90 27.19 -5.23
CA LEU A 593 -0.06 27.49 -6.30
C LEU A 593 0.15 28.90 -6.91
N LEU A 594 0.97 29.75 -6.28
CA LEU A 594 1.29 31.08 -6.79
C LEU A 594 2.25 31.00 -7.98
N ASP A 595 2.32 32.11 -8.74
CA ASP A 595 3.22 32.20 -9.88
C ASP A 595 4.69 32.18 -9.41
N PRO A 596 5.49 31.19 -9.84
CA PRO A 596 6.90 31.14 -9.49
C PRO A 596 7.77 32.20 -10.20
N GLU A 597 7.21 33.01 -11.10
CA GLU A 597 7.92 34.09 -11.77
C GLU A 597 7.82 35.44 -11.02
N GLU A 598 6.92 35.55 -10.02
CA GLU A 598 6.72 36.78 -9.26
C GLU A 598 7.64 36.85 -8.03
N ASP A 599 8.40 37.93 -7.94
CA ASP A 599 9.29 38.21 -6.79
C ASP A 599 8.51 38.31 -5.47
N GLU A 600 7.28 38.78 -5.48
CA GLU A 600 6.40 38.91 -4.32
C GLU A 600 6.08 37.54 -3.70
N THR A 601 6.02 36.49 -4.47
CA THR A 601 5.86 35.11 -3.96
C THR A 601 6.97 34.73 -2.99
N TYR A 602 8.21 35.12 -3.27
CA TYR A 602 9.37 34.80 -2.45
C TYR A 602 9.48 35.68 -1.22
N ASP A 603 9.04 36.93 -1.30
CA ASP A 603 8.90 37.82 -0.14
C ASP A 603 7.87 37.25 0.84
N MET A 604 6.71 36.81 0.34
CA MET A 604 5.69 36.13 1.15
C MET A 604 6.21 34.86 1.84
N ILE A 605 7.01 34.04 1.14
CA ILE A 605 7.62 32.84 1.72
C ILE A 605 8.61 33.22 2.84
N TRP A 606 9.45 34.25 2.64
CA TRP A 606 10.40 34.70 3.65
C TRP A 606 9.70 35.28 4.86
N ASP A 607 8.65 36.05 4.66
CA ASP A 607 7.85 36.63 5.75
C ASP A 607 7.12 35.51 6.52
N LEU A 608 6.55 34.51 5.79
CA LEU A 608 5.93 33.35 6.41
C LEU A 608 6.85 32.62 7.38
N VAL A 609 8.09 32.37 7.00
CA VAL A 609 9.05 31.62 7.85
C VAL A 609 9.83 32.56 8.81
N ASN A 610 9.47 33.82 8.91
CA ASN A 610 10.16 34.86 9.72
C ASN A 610 11.67 34.93 9.38
N ASN A 611 12.02 34.88 8.12
CA ASN A 611 13.38 34.87 7.61
C ASN A 611 14.29 33.74 8.13
N ASP A 612 13.70 32.64 8.63
CA ASP A 612 14.43 31.47 9.15
C ASP A 612 14.51 30.34 8.11
N ILE A 613 15.71 30.09 7.60
CA ILE A 613 15.96 29.05 6.59
C ILE A 613 15.68 27.61 7.10
N GLU A 614 15.90 27.39 8.41
CA GLU A 614 15.61 26.05 8.97
C GLU A 614 14.09 25.79 9.03
N ARG A 615 13.29 26.82 9.33
CA ARG A 615 11.82 26.74 9.23
C ARG A 615 11.36 26.52 7.80
N LEU A 616 11.97 27.19 6.81
CA LEU A 616 11.66 26.96 5.40
C LEU A 616 11.90 25.52 5.00
N LYS A 617 13.08 24.96 5.30
CA LYS A 617 13.41 23.56 5.00
C LYS A 617 12.42 22.60 5.66
N MET A 618 12.14 22.81 6.94
CA MET A 618 11.21 21.96 7.70
C MET A 618 9.78 22.06 7.16
N LEU A 619 9.33 23.24 6.77
CA LEU A 619 7.98 23.44 6.24
C LEU A 619 7.82 22.74 4.87
N LEU A 620 8.81 22.84 3.98
CA LEU A 620 8.82 22.12 2.70
C LEU A 620 8.77 20.60 2.88
N LEU A 621 9.56 20.07 3.82
CA LEU A 621 9.58 18.63 4.09
C LEU A 621 8.32 18.15 4.81
N LEU A 622 7.70 18.97 5.65
CA LEU A 622 6.41 18.69 6.25
C LEU A 622 5.32 18.62 5.18
N THR A 623 5.29 19.59 4.25
CA THR A 623 4.36 19.60 3.11
C THR A 623 4.55 18.37 2.21
N TYR A 624 5.79 17.96 1.96
CA TYR A 624 6.10 16.75 1.21
C TYR A 624 5.60 15.47 1.92
N ALA A 625 5.87 15.34 3.22
CA ALA A 625 5.48 14.20 4.02
C ALA A 625 3.95 14.09 4.16
N ASP A 626 3.29 15.19 4.45
CA ASP A 626 1.84 15.29 4.54
C ASP A 626 1.16 14.85 3.23
N ARG A 627 1.54 15.44 2.09
CA ARG A 627 1.01 15.02 0.79
C ARG A 627 1.34 13.58 0.43
N GLY A 628 2.53 13.09 0.81
CA GLY A 628 2.92 11.69 0.62
C GLY A 628 1.99 10.70 1.33
N GLY A 629 1.39 11.10 2.46
CA GLY A 629 0.39 10.34 3.20
C GLY A 629 -1.02 10.36 2.58
N THR A 630 -1.25 11.09 1.48
CA THR A 630 -2.56 11.22 0.81
C THR A 630 -2.67 10.34 -0.44
N LYS A 631 -3.86 10.31 -1.06
CA LYS A 631 -4.09 9.71 -2.40
C LYS A 631 -3.28 10.42 -3.49
N MET A 632 -3.08 11.72 -3.31
CA MET A 632 -2.40 12.59 -4.26
C MET A 632 -0.93 12.76 -3.87
N LYS A 633 -0.17 11.65 -3.89
CA LYS A 633 1.29 11.72 -3.73
C LYS A 633 1.86 12.74 -4.71
N MET A 634 2.87 13.48 -4.28
CA MET A 634 3.52 14.43 -5.17
C MET A 634 4.10 13.74 -6.41
N SER A 635 3.73 14.23 -7.59
CA SER A 635 4.36 13.82 -8.84
C SER A 635 5.79 14.34 -8.91
N LEU A 636 6.61 13.76 -9.78
CA LEU A 636 7.98 14.24 -10.01
C LEU A 636 8.01 15.73 -10.39
N SER A 637 7.03 16.19 -11.18
CA SER A 637 6.92 17.61 -11.53
C SER A 637 6.61 18.51 -10.31
N GLN A 638 5.84 18.05 -9.35
CA GLN A 638 5.57 18.79 -8.13
C GLN A 638 6.79 18.81 -7.18
N ILE A 639 7.57 17.74 -7.14
CA ILE A 639 8.85 17.71 -6.41
C ILE A 639 9.85 18.67 -7.09
N ASP A 640 9.93 18.68 -8.41
CA ASP A 640 10.74 19.67 -9.13
C ASP A 640 10.27 21.11 -8.87
N GLN A 641 8.97 21.33 -8.75
CA GLN A 641 8.41 22.63 -8.37
C GLN A 641 8.84 23.04 -6.95
N LEU A 642 8.75 22.14 -5.95
CA LEU A 642 9.27 22.39 -4.60
C LEU A 642 10.75 22.79 -4.62
N LYS A 643 11.55 22.11 -5.43
CA LYS A 643 12.97 22.39 -5.62
C LYS A 643 13.20 23.78 -6.18
N ILE A 644 12.44 24.14 -7.22
CA ILE A 644 12.49 25.46 -7.83
C ILE A 644 12.14 26.53 -6.81
N PHE A 645 11.03 26.39 -6.11
CA PHE A 645 10.62 27.33 -5.07
C PHE A 645 11.69 27.49 -3.98
N TYR A 646 12.26 26.39 -3.49
CA TYR A 646 13.33 26.45 -2.49
C TYR A 646 14.56 27.20 -3.02
N GLN A 647 15.02 26.88 -4.20
CA GLN A 647 16.19 27.49 -4.82
C GLN A 647 15.98 28.98 -5.11
N HIS A 648 14.83 29.35 -5.62
CA HIS A 648 14.46 30.74 -5.90
C HIS A 648 14.29 31.53 -4.62
N THR A 649 13.69 30.95 -3.57
CA THR A 649 13.58 31.62 -2.26
C THR A 649 14.97 31.94 -1.69
N LEU A 650 15.90 30.99 -1.74
CA LEU A 650 17.28 31.22 -1.31
C LEU A 650 18.00 32.26 -2.17
N TYR A 651 17.78 32.19 -3.45
CA TYR A 651 18.32 33.15 -4.41
C TYR A 651 17.80 34.56 -4.17
N HIS A 652 16.50 34.74 -3.98
CA HIS A 652 15.86 36.01 -3.72
C HIS A 652 16.44 36.69 -2.47
N LYS A 653 16.72 35.95 -1.42
CA LYS A 653 17.42 36.47 -0.23
C LYS A 653 18.87 36.93 -0.51
N LYS A 654 19.61 36.17 -1.30
CA LYS A 654 20.97 36.55 -1.74
C LYS A 654 20.95 37.75 -2.71
N ARG A 655 19.85 37.92 -3.44
CA ARG A 655 19.58 38.99 -4.38
C ARG A 655 19.60 40.35 -3.70
N GLN A 656 19.18 40.51 -2.48
CA GLN A 656 19.32 41.73 -1.71
C GLN A 656 20.79 42.05 -1.37
N ALA A 657 21.71 41.09 -1.46
CA ALA A 657 23.13 41.21 -1.13
C ALA A 657 24.08 41.43 -2.34
N VAL A 658 23.59 41.32 -3.61
CA VAL A 658 24.40 41.55 -4.83
C VAL A 658 24.07 42.91 -5.45
N PRO A 659 25.02 43.69 -5.94
CA PRO A 659 24.77 45.00 -6.56
C PRO A 659 23.70 44.93 -7.68
N GLY A 660 22.64 45.73 -7.52
CA GLY A 660 21.41 45.70 -8.30
C GLY A 660 21.48 45.70 -9.84
N PRO A 661 22.44 46.35 -10.51
CA PRO A 661 22.45 46.45 -11.97
C PRO A 661 22.77 45.13 -12.68
N ILE A 662 23.79 44.39 -12.22
CA ILE A 662 24.28 43.13 -12.91
C ILE A 662 23.20 42.06 -12.89
N LYS A 663 22.48 42.01 -11.86
CA LYS A 663 21.45 41.11 -11.54
C LYS A 663 20.14 41.35 -12.33
N ALA A 664 19.73 42.61 -12.35
CA ALA A 664 18.59 43.00 -13.17
C ALA A 664 18.80 42.67 -14.64
N ASP A 665 20.04 42.79 -15.13
CA ASP A 665 20.39 42.48 -16.52
C ASP A 665 20.42 40.96 -16.75
N PHE A 666 20.93 40.17 -15.80
CA PHE A 666 20.89 38.69 -15.91
C PHE A 666 19.45 38.15 -15.93
N LEU A 667 18.59 38.64 -15.05
CA LEU A 667 17.17 38.21 -14.98
C LEU A 667 16.34 38.67 -16.18
N LYS A 668 16.76 39.72 -16.88
CA LYS A 668 16.15 40.08 -18.16
C LYS A 668 16.57 39.14 -19.30
N MET A 669 17.77 38.54 -19.19
CA MET A 669 18.28 37.60 -20.17
C MET A 669 17.75 36.21 -20.01
N VAL A 670 17.73 35.70 -18.78
CA VAL A 670 17.52 34.29 -18.48
C VAL A 670 16.19 34.09 -17.78
N ARG A 671 15.22 33.45 -18.43
CA ARG A 671 13.99 32.96 -17.80
C ARG A 671 14.21 31.54 -17.32
N LEU A 672 14.25 31.33 -16.00
CA LEU A 672 14.22 30.04 -15.30
C LEU A 672 15.31 29.01 -15.68
N PRO A 673 16.60 29.22 -15.35
CA PRO A 673 17.57 28.13 -15.42
C PRO A 673 17.45 27.19 -14.25
N ARG A 674 17.54 25.87 -14.53
CA ARG A 674 17.51 24.83 -13.48
C ARG A 674 18.65 24.91 -12.46
N ASP A 675 19.73 25.65 -12.75
CA ASP A 675 20.90 25.87 -11.88
C ASP A 675 21.28 27.34 -11.78
N MET A 676 20.29 28.19 -11.53
CA MET A 676 20.38 29.65 -11.61
C MET A 676 21.52 30.27 -10.78
N GLN A 677 21.86 29.69 -9.62
CA GLN A 677 22.92 30.28 -8.78
C GLN A 677 24.27 30.13 -9.42
N SER A 678 24.66 28.96 -9.90
CA SER A 678 25.93 28.73 -10.58
C SER A 678 26.02 29.54 -11.87
N HIS A 679 24.92 29.66 -12.62
CA HIS A 679 24.83 30.49 -13.82
C HIS A 679 25.01 31.96 -13.52
N LEU A 680 24.38 32.48 -12.45
CA LEU A 680 24.57 33.89 -12.04
C LEU A 680 25.98 34.18 -11.52
N GLU A 681 26.56 33.24 -10.76
CA GLU A 681 27.93 33.38 -10.27
C GLU A 681 28.90 33.49 -11.45
N ILE A 682 28.80 32.61 -12.45
CA ILE A 682 29.62 32.64 -13.66
C ILE A 682 29.43 33.97 -14.42
N TYR A 683 28.17 34.41 -14.62
CA TYR A 683 27.88 35.66 -15.29
C TYR A 683 28.38 36.90 -14.50
N SER A 684 28.20 36.88 -13.19
CA SER A 684 28.69 37.97 -12.28
C SER A 684 30.21 38.05 -12.27
N GLU A 685 30.91 36.92 -12.32
CA GLU A 685 32.36 36.86 -12.43
C GLU A 685 32.82 37.41 -13.78
N PHE A 686 32.16 37.03 -14.88
CA PHE A 686 32.40 37.58 -16.21
C PHE A 686 32.22 39.11 -16.22
N CYS A 687 31.16 39.64 -15.64
CA CYS A 687 30.90 41.08 -15.58
C CYS A 687 31.90 41.86 -14.71
N ARG A 688 32.51 41.19 -13.74
CA ARG A 688 33.57 41.81 -12.85
C ARG A 688 34.96 41.62 -13.45
N SER A 689 35.20 40.55 -14.16
CA SER A 689 36.45 40.31 -14.88
C SER A 689 36.44 41.16 -16.14
N ASN A 690 37.52 41.81 -16.47
CA ASN A 690 37.64 42.52 -17.74
C ASN A 690 38.00 41.54 -18.89
N GLU A 691 37.55 40.26 -18.83
CA GLU A 691 37.85 39.20 -19.75
C GLU A 691 36.97 39.28 -20.99
N ALA A 692 37.51 38.85 -22.14
CA ALA A 692 36.78 38.86 -23.40
C ALA A 692 35.68 37.78 -23.42
N PHE A 693 35.83 36.73 -22.63
CA PHE A 693 34.87 35.63 -22.46
C PHE A 693 35.17 34.86 -21.16
N THR A 694 34.15 34.18 -20.65
CA THR A 694 34.23 33.14 -19.61
C THR A 694 33.59 31.84 -20.11
N CYS A 695 34.17 30.71 -19.77
CA CYS A 695 33.69 29.40 -20.20
C CYS A 695 33.82 28.41 -19.03
N GLU A 696 32.71 27.81 -18.59
CA GLU A 696 32.67 26.86 -17.50
C GLU A 696 31.82 25.63 -17.85
N ILE A 697 32.26 24.44 -17.42
CA ILE A 697 31.48 23.21 -17.56
C ILE A 697 30.93 22.82 -16.17
N LEU A 698 29.61 22.84 -16.03
CA LEU A 698 28.91 22.32 -14.87
C LEU A 698 28.64 20.81 -15.05
N PHE A 699 29.37 20.01 -14.31
CA PHE A 699 29.20 18.57 -14.32
C PHE A 699 27.88 18.15 -13.69
N LYS A 700 27.18 17.21 -14.34
CA LYS A 700 25.96 16.59 -13.80
C LYS A 700 26.09 15.06 -13.88
N PRO A 701 26.20 14.36 -12.73
CA PRO A 701 26.29 12.89 -12.71
C PRO A 701 25.07 12.27 -13.39
N ALA A 702 25.30 11.30 -14.27
CA ALA A 702 24.26 10.56 -15.03
C ALA A 702 23.30 11.42 -15.89
N LYS A 703 23.65 12.70 -16.16
CA LYS A 703 22.90 13.63 -17.00
C LYS A 703 23.84 14.34 -17.97
N ASN A 704 23.27 15.07 -18.94
CA ASN A 704 24.04 15.89 -19.84
C ASN A 704 24.68 17.05 -19.05
N SER A 705 26.01 17.22 -19.16
CA SER A 705 26.73 18.36 -18.56
C SER A 705 26.34 19.67 -19.24
N GLU A 706 26.39 20.79 -18.51
CA GLU A 706 26.10 22.12 -19.04
C GLU A 706 27.38 22.89 -19.27
N LEU A 707 27.62 23.33 -20.48
CA LEU A 707 28.67 24.28 -20.82
C LEU A 707 28.08 25.68 -20.88
N ILE A 708 28.61 26.59 -20.10
CA ILE A 708 28.22 28.00 -20.05
C ILE A 708 29.32 28.83 -20.68
N ILE A 709 28.93 29.70 -21.64
CA ILE A 709 29.82 30.65 -22.26
C ILE A 709 29.24 32.05 -22.09
N CYS A 710 30.00 32.93 -21.45
CA CYS A 710 29.72 34.39 -21.39
C CYS A 710 30.72 35.14 -22.28
N SER A 711 30.24 36.08 -23.10
CA SER A 711 31.11 36.95 -23.88
C SER A 711 30.42 38.26 -24.25
N LYS A 712 31.19 39.22 -24.84
CA LYS A 712 30.56 40.36 -25.53
C LYS A 712 29.92 39.92 -26.80
N ASP A 713 28.77 40.51 -27.18
CA ASP A 713 28.07 40.20 -28.41
C ASP A 713 28.86 40.63 -29.65
N ARG A 714 28.95 39.78 -30.64
CA ARG A 714 29.55 40.05 -31.94
C ARG A 714 28.98 39.11 -33.03
N PRO A 715 29.12 39.51 -34.30
CA PRO A 715 28.66 38.64 -35.42
C PRO A 715 29.30 37.26 -35.39
N ASN A 716 28.52 36.21 -35.75
CA ASN A 716 28.96 34.82 -35.88
C ASN A 716 29.39 34.12 -34.55
N LEU A 717 28.96 34.59 -33.38
CA LEU A 717 29.28 33.99 -32.09
C LEU A 717 28.83 32.53 -31.98
N LEU A 718 27.56 32.28 -32.29
CA LEU A 718 26.98 30.96 -32.19
C LEU A 718 27.64 29.95 -33.14
N TYR A 719 27.96 30.44 -34.34
CA TYR A 719 28.72 29.64 -35.32
C TYR A 719 30.10 29.26 -34.77
N SER A 720 30.81 30.23 -34.16
CA SER A 720 32.13 30.00 -33.56
C SER A 720 32.06 29.02 -32.38
N PHE A 721 31.06 29.15 -31.51
CA PHE A 721 30.86 28.23 -30.39
C PHE A 721 30.55 26.81 -30.87
N SER A 722 29.59 26.68 -31.81
CA SER A 722 29.23 25.38 -32.38
C SER A 722 30.42 24.71 -33.09
N ALA A 723 31.23 25.47 -33.82
CA ALA A 723 32.41 24.94 -34.45
C ALA A 723 33.48 24.45 -33.49
N ILE A 724 33.73 25.21 -32.38
CA ILE A 724 34.67 24.83 -31.35
C ILE A 724 34.17 23.58 -30.58
N LEU A 725 32.87 23.47 -30.31
CA LEU A 725 32.31 22.28 -29.66
C LEU A 725 32.41 21.04 -30.55
N ALA A 726 32.09 21.19 -31.84
CA ALA A 726 32.27 20.12 -32.84
C ALA A 726 33.75 19.68 -32.96
N PHE A 727 34.68 20.65 -32.94
CA PHE A 727 36.13 20.36 -32.94
C PHE A 727 36.56 19.54 -31.73
N ASN A 728 36.00 19.81 -30.56
CA ASN A 728 36.25 19.05 -29.33
C ASN A 728 35.41 17.75 -29.22
N LYS A 729 34.80 17.29 -30.30
CA LYS A 729 33.99 16.06 -30.41
C LYS A 729 32.80 16.04 -29.44
N LEU A 730 32.18 17.18 -29.23
CA LEU A 730 31.00 17.33 -28.40
C LEU A 730 29.75 17.46 -29.26
N ASN A 731 28.69 16.79 -28.85
CA ASN A 731 27.35 16.95 -29.42
C ASN A 731 26.52 17.87 -28.54
N ILE A 732 25.78 18.80 -29.14
CA ILE A 732 24.86 19.67 -28.44
C ILE A 732 23.48 19.03 -28.42
N VAL A 733 22.95 18.75 -27.25
CA VAL A 733 21.60 18.20 -27.08
C VAL A 733 20.55 19.31 -26.97
N GLU A 734 20.92 20.40 -26.31
CA GLU A 734 20.05 21.56 -26.10
C GLU A 734 20.92 22.81 -26.02
N ALA A 735 20.45 23.90 -26.62
CA ALA A 735 21.13 25.19 -26.51
C ALA A 735 20.12 26.26 -26.07
N ASN A 736 20.46 27.00 -25.04
CA ASN A 736 19.74 28.17 -24.59
C ASN A 736 20.62 29.41 -24.82
N ILE A 737 20.23 30.23 -25.74
CA ILE A 737 20.98 31.38 -26.27
C ILE A 737 20.35 32.66 -25.75
N HIS A 738 21.14 33.44 -25.04
CA HIS A 738 20.66 34.66 -24.40
C HIS A 738 21.58 35.83 -24.72
N THR A 739 21.03 36.92 -25.29
CA THR A 739 21.75 38.14 -25.52
C THR A 739 21.00 39.33 -24.95
N LEU A 740 21.68 40.16 -24.16
CA LEU A 740 21.17 41.42 -23.64
C LEU A 740 22.20 42.53 -23.81
N ARG A 741 21.79 43.59 -24.55
CA ARG A 741 22.73 44.68 -24.92
C ARG A 741 23.95 44.13 -25.66
N ASP A 742 25.13 44.23 -25.10
CA ASP A 742 26.41 43.77 -25.61
C ASP A 742 26.96 42.50 -24.94
N HIS A 743 26.15 41.85 -24.10
CA HIS A 743 26.55 40.64 -23.38
C HIS A 743 25.74 39.43 -23.87
N VAL A 744 26.45 38.31 -23.97
CA VAL A 744 25.92 37.02 -24.32
C VAL A 744 26.11 36.08 -23.14
N PHE A 745 25.08 35.28 -22.87
CA PHE A 745 25.07 34.20 -21.86
C PHE A 745 24.43 32.96 -22.48
N ASP A 746 25.27 32.06 -22.99
CA ASP A 746 24.82 30.87 -23.69
C ASP A 746 25.06 29.63 -22.90
N VAL A 747 24.04 28.75 -22.81
CA VAL A 747 24.08 27.48 -22.08
C VAL A 747 23.85 26.33 -23.04
N PHE A 748 24.86 25.47 -23.22
CA PHE A 748 24.80 24.29 -24.05
C PHE A 748 24.75 23.02 -23.18
N LYS A 749 23.75 22.19 -23.36
CA LYS A 749 23.80 20.83 -22.83
C LYS A 749 24.59 19.95 -23.78
N ILE A 750 25.68 19.41 -23.28
CA ILE A 750 26.67 18.70 -24.08
C ILE A 750 26.82 17.25 -23.65
N VAL A 751 27.09 16.42 -24.64
CA VAL A 751 27.44 15.00 -24.51
C VAL A 751 28.68 14.70 -25.39
N ASN A 752 29.30 13.57 -25.18
CA ASN A 752 30.41 13.16 -26.04
C ASN A 752 29.94 12.75 -27.46
N SER A 753 30.87 12.46 -28.35
CA SER A 753 30.58 12.08 -29.75
C SER A 753 29.73 10.82 -29.90
N THR A 754 29.65 9.97 -28.91
CA THR A 754 28.80 8.76 -28.90
C THR A 754 27.40 9.00 -28.34
N GLY A 755 27.09 10.22 -27.86
CA GLY A 755 25.84 10.57 -27.21
C GLY A 755 25.78 10.21 -25.73
N ALA A 756 26.86 9.74 -25.13
CA ALA A 756 26.96 9.45 -23.70
C ALA A 756 27.36 10.71 -22.89
N PRO A 757 26.97 10.78 -21.58
CA PRO A 757 27.44 11.83 -20.69
C PRO A 757 28.97 11.92 -20.65
N ILE A 758 29.49 13.14 -20.40
CA ILE A 758 30.94 13.39 -20.29
C ILE A 758 31.41 12.85 -18.93
N ASP A 759 32.57 12.18 -18.93
CA ASP A 759 33.15 11.64 -17.71
C ASP A 759 33.77 12.76 -16.83
N TYR A 760 33.65 12.66 -15.52
CA TYR A 760 34.17 13.68 -14.61
C TYR A 760 35.68 13.90 -14.78
N SER A 761 36.43 12.84 -15.02
CA SER A 761 37.87 12.91 -15.27
C SER A 761 38.28 13.76 -16.46
N ASP A 762 37.42 13.90 -17.46
CA ASP A 762 37.70 14.59 -18.72
C ASP A 762 37.34 16.07 -18.67
N ILE A 763 36.50 16.49 -17.72
CA ILE A 763 35.93 17.85 -17.66
C ILE A 763 36.99 18.93 -17.64
N PHE A 764 37.98 18.82 -16.74
CA PHE A 764 39.03 19.83 -16.59
C PHE A 764 39.87 19.98 -17.87
N THR A 765 40.22 18.86 -18.48
CA THR A 765 40.96 18.85 -19.74
C THR A 765 40.15 19.46 -20.88
N LEU A 766 38.89 19.06 -20.97
CA LEU A 766 37.96 19.53 -21.99
C LEU A 766 37.69 21.02 -21.87
N GLN A 767 37.41 21.51 -20.65
CA GLN A 767 37.20 22.92 -20.39
C GLN A 767 38.41 23.79 -20.78
N ASN A 768 39.62 23.33 -20.47
CA ASN A 768 40.84 24.01 -20.86
C ASN A 768 41.08 24.03 -22.37
N GLN A 769 40.74 22.93 -23.07
CA GLN A 769 40.80 22.88 -24.55
C GLN A 769 39.80 23.86 -25.17
N ILE A 770 38.56 23.90 -24.68
CA ILE A 770 37.54 24.84 -25.16
C ILE A 770 37.98 26.27 -24.87
N LYS A 771 38.43 26.60 -23.64
CA LYS A 771 38.97 27.90 -23.29
C LYS A 771 40.13 28.30 -24.20
N GLY A 772 41.07 27.39 -24.47
CA GLY A 772 42.19 27.62 -25.37
C GLY A 772 41.75 27.99 -26.79
N ASN A 773 40.80 27.22 -27.36
CA ASN A 773 40.27 27.49 -28.68
C ASN A 773 39.47 28.79 -28.76
N LEU A 774 38.66 29.08 -27.70
CA LEU A 774 37.96 30.37 -27.57
C LEU A 774 38.95 31.54 -27.53
N LYS A 775 40.04 31.43 -26.78
CA LYS A 775 41.10 32.47 -26.70
C LYS A 775 41.67 32.77 -28.07
N ARG A 776 42.03 31.77 -28.87
CA ARG A 776 42.54 31.92 -30.25
C ARG A 776 41.58 32.73 -31.14
N VAL A 777 40.26 32.41 -31.03
CA VAL A 777 39.24 33.09 -31.83
C VAL A 777 38.97 34.52 -31.32
N TYR A 778 38.87 34.68 -29.97
CA TYR A 778 38.35 35.91 -29.36
C TYR A 778 39.41 36.91 -29.01
N VAL A 779 40.60 36.47 -28.58
CA VAL A 779 41.69 37.32 -28.16
C VAL A 779 42.73 37.46 -29.30
N ASP A 780 43.14 36.31 -29.88
CA ASP A 780 44.18 36.30 -30.90
C ASP A 780 43.64 36.52 -32.30
N GLN A 781 42.32 36.63 -32.49
CA GLN A 781 41.60 36.90 -33.75
C GLN A 781 41.97 35.92 -34.91
N GLU A 782 42.33 34.67 -34.53
CA GLU A 782 42.63 33.67 -35.54
C GLU A 782 41.35 33.23 -36.28
N PRO A 783 41.39 33.15 -37.62
CA PRO A 783 40.27 32.59 -38.39
C PRO A 783 40.02 31.12 -38.02
N LEU A 784 38.75 30.70 -37.87
CA LEU A 784 38.38 29.31 -37.61
C LEU A 784 39.00 28.31 -38.59
N SER A 785 39.16 28.71 -39.87
CA SER A 785 39.81 27.93 -40.91
C SER A 785 41.30 27.60 -40.59
N GLN A 786 41.99 28.41 -39.78
CA GLN A 786 43.36 28.14 -39.39
C GLN A 786 43.41 27.22 -38.15
N ILE A 787 42.44 27.32 -37.27
CA ILE A 787 42.32 26.46 -36.08
C ILE A 787 42.05 25.01 -36.50
N PHE A 788 41.33 24.82 -37.59
CA PHE A 788 40.94 23.50 -38.11
C PHE A 788 41.84 22.90 -39.20
N LYS A 789 42.93 23.57 -39.59
CA LYS A 789 43.82 23.19 -40.74
C LYS A 789 44.40 21.76 -40.64
N ASN A 790 44.46 21.15 -39.50
CA ASN A 790 45.14 19.86 -39.29
C ASN A 790 44.18 18.69 -39.01
N GLN A 791 42.87 18.83 -39.13
CA GLN A 791 41.93 17.73 -38.98
C GLN A 791 41.03 17.66 -40.21
N SER A 792 41.14 16.58 -40.98
CA SER A 792 40.13 16.24 -41.97
C SER A 792 38.85 15.91 -41.21
N PHE A 793 37.84 16.77 -41.32
CA PHE A 793 36.47 16.39 -40.98
C PHE A 793 36.05 15.27 -41.95
N SER A 794 36.25 14.03 -41.62
CA SER A 794 35.54 12.95 -42.29
C SER A 794 34.08 13.05 -41.86
N ILE A 795 33.30 13.81 -42.61
CA ILE A 795 31.88 13.54 -42.74
C ILE A 795 31.84 12.11 -43.24
N SER A 796 31.65 11.16 -42.36
CA SER A 796 31.37 9.78 -42.75
C SER A 796 30.19 9.87 -43.70
N GLN A 797 30.45 9.61 -45.01
CA GLN A 797 29.40 9.40 -45.99
C GLN A 797 28.71 8.06 -45.76
N GLU A 798 28.28 7.81 -44.54
CA GLU A 798 27.13 6.98 -44.31
C GLU A 798 25.98 7.82 -44.86
N LYS A 799 25.54 7.46 -46.07
CA LYS A 799 24.25 7.85 -46.62
C LYS A 799 23.21 7.57 -45.54
N ALA A 800 23.08 8.53 -44.65
CA ALA A 800 21.94 8.60 -43.74
C ALA A 800 20.73 8.64 -44.67
N LYS A 801 19.98 7.55 -44.79
CA LYS A 801 18.58 7.62 -45.19
C LYS A 801 18.05 8.77 -44.38
N ALA A 802 17.73 9.88 -45.03
CA ALA A 802 17.19 11.09 -44.43
C ALA A 802 15.86 10.70 -43.77
N LYS A 803 15.93 10.20 -42.55
CA LYS A 803 14.78 10.28 -41.67
C LYS A 803 14.64 11.76 -41.36
N GLU A 804 13.46 12.30 -41.69
CA GLU A 804 13.11 13.69 -41.45
C GLU A 804 13.60 14.14 -40.07
N ILE A 805 14.56 15.06 -40.08
CA ILE A 805 15.02 15.73 -38.86
C ILE A 805 13.86 16.61 -38.43
N LYS A 806 13.07 16.17 -37.43
CA LYS A 806 11.99 16.98 -36.90
C LYS A 806 12.59 18.09 -36.05
N LEU A 807 12.82 19.22 -36.67
CA LEU A 807 13.23 20.45 -35.99
C LEU A 807 12.02 21.03 -35.25
N LYS A 808 12.07 21.09 -33.93
CA LYS A 808 11.08 21.85 -33.15
C LYS A 808 11.71 23.17 -32.72
N VAL A 809 11.28 24.25 -33.33
CA VAL A 809 11.66 25.62 -32.96
C VAL A 809 10.50 26.20 -32.15
N LYS A 810 10.75 26.58 -30.91
CA LYS A 810 9.80 27.31 -30.06
C LYS A 810 10.38 28.67 -29.70
N LEU A 811 9.62 29.73 -29.96
CA LEU A 811 9.90 31.06 -29.45
C LEU A 811 9.31 31.16 -28.04
N ILE A 812 10.13 31.33 -27.02
CA ILE A 812 9.72 31.50 -25.62
C ILE A 812 10.17 32.92 -25.20
N GLY A 813 9.25 33.89 -25.30
CA GLY A 813 9.58 35.30 -25.09
C GLY A 813 10.61 35.85 -26.12
N ARG A 814 11.79 36.22 -25.63
CA ARG A 814 12.92 36.66 -26.49
C ARG A 814 13.95 35.58 -26.76
N SER A 815 13.68 34.35 -26.37
CA SER A 815 14.59 33.21 -26.50
C SER A 815 14.05 32.24 -27.56
N ILE A 816 14.95 31.66 -28.35
CA ILE A 816 14.65 30.62 -29.33
C ILE A 816 15.10 29.29 -28.75
N LYS A 817 14.16 28.36 -28.48
CA LYS A 817 14.47 26.98 -28.09
C LYS A 817 14.44 26.09 -29.33
N VAL A 818 15.57 25.48 -29.66
CA VAL A 818 15.70 24.52 -30.75
C VAL A 818 15.89 23.13 -30.17
N GLU A 819 14.94 22.23 -30.43
CA GLU A 819 15.05 20.81 -30.10
C GLU A 819 15.30 20.05 -31.41
N THR A 820 16.49 19.47 -31.52
CA THR A 820 16.87 18.62 -32.63
C THR A 820 17.74 17.45 -32.17
N HIS A 821 17.82 16.41 -33.00
CA HIS A 821 18.83 15.37 -32.79
C HIS A 821 20.11 15.83 -33.50
N ASP A 822 21.07 16.32 -32.69
CA ASP A 822 22.37 16.73 -33.22
C ASP A 822 23.24 15.49 -33.52
N LEU A 823 23.55 15.30 -34.79
CA LEU A 823 24.65 14.44 -35.18
C LEU A 823 25.91 15.32 -35.18
N HIS A 824 27.07 14.76 -34.87
CA HIS A 824 28.34 15.48 -34.76
C HIS A 824 28.56 16.47 -35.90
N GLY A 825 28.55 17.76 -35.61
CA GLY A 825 28.68 18.86 -36.58
C GLY A 825 27.38 19.40 -37.17
N THR A 826 26.19 18.85 -36.85
CA THR A 826 24.89 19.32 -37.41
C THR A 826 24.55 20.74 -36.96
N SER A 827 24.86 21.11 -35.72
CA SER A 827 24.65 22.48 -35.22
C SER A 827 25.47 23.52 -35.95
N MET A 828 26.66 23.15 -36.50
CA MET A 828 27.50 24.00 -37.31
C MET A 828 26.84 24.28 -38.67
N ILE A 829 26.04 23.38 -39.19
CA ILE A 829 25.31 23.55 -40.48
C ILE A 829 24.06 24.41 -40.27
N LEU A 830 23.43 24.36 -39.13
CA LEU A 830 22.22 25.13 -38.80
C LEU A 830 22.52 26.57 -38.42
N THR A 831 23.73 26.91 -37.96
CA THR A 831 24.19 28.27 -37.65
C THR A 831 24.94 28.91 -38.86
#